data_a3e665ee3d0dc693c397b992a420c3ec
#
_entry.id   a3e665ee3d0dc693c397b992a420c3ec
#
_cell.length_a   1.000
_cell.length_b   1.000
_cell.length_c   1.000
_cell.angle_alpha   90.00
_cell.angle_beta   90.00
_cell.angle_gamma   90.00
#
_symmetry.space_group_name_H-M   'P 1'
#
loop_
_entity.id
_entity.type
_entity.pdbx_description
1 polymer ?
#
loop_
_entity_poly.entity_id
_entity_poly.type
_entity_poly.pdbx_seq_one_letter_code
_entity_poly.pdbx_strand_id
1 'polypeptide(L)'
;MRRPTVGAVLLIGMLVGPGAVHRVSAQPSVASKAAGIDPRLRADVDRALSHHTEGHRDPLISVEVLTSDTLAVDREVNQLGGTVSGSVSGQLVQAWMPAGSVDALSVAGGARYMQRPVRVNRLPPTQAVGTGSVVGDEVALTNATAWQTAGFTGSVRVGIIDFFDLTLWNPTEHGSVPDAAHQFCPDRTAGLCTAAGQIYSPGGDPHGVAVAEIVKDMAPGAELFLATTATTAETLAAIDWFFANGVHIITRSLGAPYDGPGDGTGPLDTVVDYAAARGITWFNSGGNDAAYGYGRFTDGVDASGYVDFANGPGVDTVLRIDPSQGGVSFDGIRWANDWNLPPRSVTDYSVEIWEGTSKSSRTLLITLNESQINGAPPLEAVDAAFSVSAGNALFIRIHANAHYSRSVPDTIEVATFFGQIEPGRQSVPYSAAKPVVDSRNPSLIAVGAIDPANGSSGVAFYSSQGPTNDGRIKPDITAPSCVRSTIYPLPFCFNGTSAASPTAAGMAALLLGQGLAVPGMPLAALTKHLVRDLGPPGPDNAYGAGEILLPAVPVPIASARSAFTALSAPVRLLDTRPSSFIGPGNLVGPYPQFAILDVPVSASGTIPTTATAVAVNITSTDSANPFYVQALPTLAGAIGAFSTINVATPQQIRPNFAVVPIAQGSISIFIPTGGNVIIDAMGYFTPSPTPTTTAAGRFVPVNPHRVLDTRPTQPGPVPAAWSPHKPAASETVRVDVPANAGVPTTGVAALVVNLTATEPVGAGFMQALPTGTAPGQTSNVNYGTGETAATHAIVPLGADGTISVFTSNSAHIIVDVMGYITDSTSPADGVGLFVPIPPDRYYDSRQAPHSMHAGLSTVTVQLAGAPFAIPVGASAVSMNLTSDQAAGAGYLTAYPADGQFPLASSLNYVAATPVANAGLIKLSSGGALNTFVNVATHVIIDVNGYFTGTL
;
A
#
# COMPACT_ATOMS: atom_id res chain seq x y z
N MET A 1 2.84 5.09 -37.14
CA MET A 1 3.08 3.83 -37.88
C MET A 1 3.84 2.86 -36.97
N ARG A 2 3.29 1.64 -36.82
CA ARG A 2 3.78 0.52 -36.03
C ARG A 2 3.84 0.73 -34.49
N ARG A 3 2.94 0.07 -33.84
CA ARG A 3 2.85 -0.12 -32.38
C ARG A 3 4.02 -0.97 -31.88
N PRO A 4 4.57 -0.71 -30.69
CA PRO A 4 5.29 -1.73 -29.94
C PRO A 4 4.32 -2.42 -28.98
N THR A 5 4.34 -3.73 -29.02
CA THR A 5 3.75 -4.66 -28.07
C THR A 5 4.47 -4.54 -26.71
N VAL A 6 3.75 -4.17 -25.69
CA VAL A 6 4.23 -4.23 -24.30
C VAL A 6 3.80 -5.57 -23.72
N GLY A 7 4.77 -6.44 -23.51
CA GLY A 7 4.63 -7.64 -22.71
C GLY A 7 5.58 -7.55 -21.53
N ALA A 8 5.06 -7.37 -20.35
CA ALA A 8 5.78 -7.64 -19.11
C ALA A 8 4.80 -8.15 -18.08
N VAL A 9 4.65 -9.47 -18.04
CA VAL A 9 3.97 -10.18 -16.95
C VAL A 9 5.03 -10.47 -15.90
N LEU A 10 4.88 -9.87 -14.71
CA LEU A 10 5.66 -10.22 -13.52
C LEU A 10 5.01 -11.45 -12.88
N LEU A 11 5.52 -12.65 -13.18
CA LEU A 11 5.19 -13.86 -12.44
C LEU A 11 6.09 -13.93 -11.20
N ILE A 12 5.49 -13.83 -10.02
CA ILE A 12 6.12 -14.26 -8.77
C ILE A 12 6.01 -15.79 -8.71
N GLY A 13 7.09 -16.47 -9.09
CA GLY A 13 7.19 -17.92 -8.97
C GLY A 13 7.61 -18.34 -7.57
N MET A 14 6.72 -19.05 -6.85
CA MET A 14 7.14 -19.85 -5.70
C MET A 14 7.96 -21.06 -6.18
N LEU A 15 9.20 -21.12 -5.78
CA LEU A 15 10.06 -22.29 -5.96
C LEU A 15 9.63 -23.40 -4.99
N VAL A 16 9.01 -24.46 -5.53
CA VAL A 16 8.89 -25.76 -4.87
C VAL A 16 10.04 -26.64 -5.39
N GLY A 17 10.84 -27.18 -4.48
CA GLY A 17 11.95 -28.07 -4.77
C GLY A 17 11.52 -29.41 -5.37
N PRO A 18 12.43 -30.21 -5.97
CA PRO A 18 12.11 -31.41 -6.72
C PRO A 18 11.81 -32.59 -5.78
N GLY A 19 10.53 -32.87 -5.59
CA GLY A 19 10.02 -34.08 -4.96
C GLY A 19 9.33 -34.98 -5.98
N ALA A 20 9.73 -36.23 -5.99
CA ALA A 20 9.36 -37.38 -6.78
C ALA A 20 8.03 -37.31 -7.57
N VAL A 21 8.15 -37.58 -8.87
CA VAL A 21 7.02 -37.84 -9.78
C VAL A 21 6.34 -39.15 -9.37
N HIS A 22 5.25 -39.06 -8.61
CA HIS A 22 4.28 -40.12 -8.56
C HIS A 22 3.26 -39.93 -9.70
N ARG A 23 3.23 -40.91 -10.59
CA ARG A 23 2.17 -41.05 -11.58
C ARG A 23 0.84 -41.18 -10.82
N VAL A 24 0.04 -40.12 -10.82
CA VAL A 24 -1.37 -40.23 -10.43
C VAL A 24 -2.10 -40.87 -11.58
N SER A 25 -2.62 -42.07 -11.35
CA SER A 25 -3.57 -42.75 -12.23
C SER A 25 -4.80 -41.85 -12.42
N ALA A 26 -5.25 -41.70 -13.64
CA ALA A 26 -6.48 -40.99 -13.96
C ALA A 26 -7.63 -41.60 -13.14
N GLN A 27 -8.18 -40.83 -12.19
CA GLN A 27 -9.47 -41.11 -11.61
C GLN A 27 -10.56 -41.03 -12.70
N PRO A 28 -11.58 -41.88 -12.67
CA PRO A 28 -12.69 -41.82 -13.60
C PRO A 28 -13.38 -40.45 -13.45
N SER A 29 -13.72 -39.83 -14.57
CA SER A 29 -14.47 -38.59 -14.63
C SER A 29 -15.73 -38.67 -13.77
N VAL A 30 -15.75 -37.93 -12.67
CA VAL A 30 -17.01 -37.67 -11.96
C VAL A 30 -17.88 -36.93 -12.98
N ALA A 31 -19.03 -37.52 -13.34
CA ALA A 31 -20.03 -36.82 -14.15
C ALA A 31 -20.27 -35.44 -13.46
N SER A 32 -20.02 -34.36 -14.19
CA SER A 32 -20.22 -33.00 -13.66
C SER A 32 -21.70 -32.87 -13.31
N LYS A 33 -21.97 -32.66 -12.02
CA LYS A 33 -23.32 -32.33 -11.57
C LYS A 33 -23.61 -30.93 -12.12
N ALA A 34 -24.79 -30.72 -12.71
CA ALA A 34 -25.21 -29.40 -13.18
C ALA A 34 -25.09 -28.36 -12.04
N ALA A 35 -24.58 -27.17 -12.36
CA ALA A 35 -24.55 -26.06 -11.44
C ALA A 35 -25.99 -25.65 -11.07
N GLY A 36 -26.20 -25.23 -9.82
CA GLY A 36 -27.44 -24.61 -9.43
C GLY A 36 -27.69 -23.34 -10.24
N ILE A 37 -28.94 -23.05 -10.57
CA ILE A 37 -29.34 -21.79 -11.20
C ILE A 37 -30.27 -21.05 -10.26
N ASP A 38 -29.96 -19.79 -9.96
CA ASP A 38 -30.78 -18.87 -9.17
C ASP A 38 -32.22 -18.84 -9.76
N PRO A 39 -33.25 -19.02 -8.92
CA PRO A 39 -34.65 -18.98 -9.36
C PRO A 39 -35.03 -17.68 -10.11
N ARG A 40 -34.42 -16.54 -9.76
CA ARG A 40 -34.67 -15.24 -10.43
C ARG A 40 -34.02 -15.22 -11.82
N LEU A 41 -32.80 -15.73 -11.96
CA LEU A 41 -32.16 -15.90 -13.27
C LEU A 41 -32.96 -16.86 -14.14
N ARG A 42 -33.49 -17.97 -13.56
CA ARG A 42 -34.38 -18.91 -14.25
C ARG A 42 -35.62 -18.20 -14.78
N ALA A 43 -36.29 -17.40 -13.94
CA ALA A 43 -37.48 -16.64 -14.35
C ALA A 43 -37.19 -15.64 -15.47
N ASP A 44 -35.98 -15.04 -15.52
CA ASP A 44 -35.59 -14.16 -16.63
C ASP A 44 -35.38 -14.94 -17.92
N VAL A 45 -34.71 -16.10 -17.84
CA VAL A 45 -34.56 -17.03 -19.00
C VAL A 45 -35.92 -17.41 -19.55
N ASP A 46 -36.84 -17.89 -18.71
CA ASP A 46 -38.19 -18.34 -19.11
C ASP A 46 -38.98 -17.18 -19.73
N ARG A 47 -38.89 -15.98 -19.15
CA ARG A 47 -39.55 -14.76 -19.69
C ARG A 47 -38.99 -14.41 -21.06
N ALA A 48 -37.64 -14.41 -21.21
CA ALA A 48 -36.98 -14.08 -22.48
C ALA A 48 -37.38 -15.06 -23.56
N LEU A 49 -37.40 -16.36 -23.26
CA LEU A 49 -37.80 -17.41 -24.18
C LEU A 49 -39.30 -17.36 -24.54
N SER A 50 -40.18 -16.98 -23.57
CA SER A 50 -41.63 -16.87 -23.82
C SER A 50 -42.02 -15.74 -24.78
N HIS A 51 -41.18 -14.72 -24.94
CA HIS A 51 -41.35 -13.61 -25.85
C HIS A 51 -40.58 -13.79 -27.17
N HIS A 52 -39.85 -14.91 -27.31
CA HIS A 52 -39.03 -15.19 -28.49
C HIS A 52 -39.95 -15.61 -29.69
N THR A 53 -39.73 -14.98 -30.84
CA THR A 53 -40.44 -15.31 -32.07
C THR A 53 -39.52 -16.22 -32.95
N GLU A 54 -40.04 -17.36 -33.42
CA GLU A 54 -39.27 -18.28 -34.26
C GLU A 54 -38.62 -17.55 -35.45
N GLY A 55 -37.34 -17.75 -35.67
CA GLY A 55 -36.56 -17.14 -36.74
C GLY A 55 -35.74 -15.91 -36.35
N HIS A 56 -35.80 -15.44 -35.14
CA HIS A 56 -34.95 -14.39 -34.61
C HIS A 56 -33.82 -14.97 -33.72
N ARG A 57 -32.72 -14.21 -33.50
CA ARG A 57 -31.65 -14.61 -32.57
C ARG A 57 -32.20 -14.67 -31.13
N ASP A 58 -31.76 -15.65 -30.37
CA ASP A 58 -32.12 -15.74 -28.94
C ASP A 58 -31.79 -14.44 -28.22
N PRO A 59 -32.68 -13.94 -27.34
CA PRO A 59 -32.40 -12.77 -26.54
C PRO A 59 -31.21 -13.04 -25.61
N LEU A 60 -30.36 -12.05 -25.45
CA LEU A 60 -29.20 -12.13 -24.54
C LEU A 60 -29.60 -11.81 -23.11
N ILE A 61 -29.13 -12.62 -22.19
CA ILE A 61 -29.29 -12.45 -20.74
C ILE A 61 -27.93 -12.30 -20.08
N SER A 62 -27.82 -11.34 -19.19
CA SER A 62 -26.62 -11.19 -18.35
C SER A 62 -26.63 -12.26 -17.25
N VAL A 63 -25.55 -13.01 -17.14
CA VAL A 63 -25.36 -14.08 -16.15
C VAL A 63 -24.07 -13.88 -15.41
N GLU A 64 -24.06 -14.26 -14.13
CA GLU A 64 -22.87 -14.37 -13.31
C GLU A 64 -22.69 -15.83 -12.93
N VAL A 65 -21.53 -16.41 -13.24
CA VAL A 65 -21.21 -17.83 -12.98
C VAL A 65 -20.17 -17.88 -11.89
N LEU A 66 -20.51 -18.39 -10.72
CA LEU A 66 -19.56 -18.66 -9.65
C LEU A 66 -18.76 -19.92 -10.01
N THR A 67 -17.43 -19.83 -9.97
CA THR A 67 -16.55 -20.88 -10.45
C THR A 67 -15.17 -20.81 -9.78
N SER A 68 -14.52 -21.95 -9.66
CA SER A 68 -13.09 -22.03 -9.32
C SER A 68 -12.19 -22.17 -10.57
N ASP A 69 -12.77 -22.33 -11.76
CA ASP A 69 -12.05 -22.42 -13.05
C ASP A 69 -12.64 -21.45 -14.07
N THR A 70 -12.26 -20.18 -13.94
CA THR A 70 -12.73 -19.10 -14.83
C THR A 70 -12.38 -19.35 -16.30
N LEU A 71 -11.21 -19.95 -16.57
CA LEU A 71 -10.79 -20.24 -17.95
C LEU A 71 -11.62 -21.32 -18.62
N ALA A 72 -12.14 -22.30 -17.86
CA ALA A 72 -13.05 -23.31 -18.40
C ALA A 72 -14.40 -22.67 -18.73
N VAL A 73 -14.96 -21.87 -17.82
CA VAL A 73 -16.23 -21.17 -18.01
C VAL A 73 -16.14 -20.16 -19.15
N ASP A 74 -15.07 -19.36 -19.26
CA ASP A 74 -14.86 -18.40 -20.36
C ASP A 74 -14.90 -19.10 -21.73
N ARG A 75 -14.25 -20.26 -21.84
CA ARG A 75 -14.26 -21.05 -23.08
C ARG A 75 -15.66 -21.54 -23.44
N GLU A 76 -16.39 -22.02 -22.43
CA GLU A 76 -17.74 -22.56 -22.63
C GLU A 76 -18.74 -21.47 -22.99
N VAL A 77 -18.67 -20.29 -22.33
CA VAL A 77 -19.45 -19.10 -22.69
C VAL A 77 -19.29 -18.79 -24.19
N ASN A 78 -18.05 -18.73 -24.68
CA ASN A 78 -17.77 -18.44 -26.08
C ASN A 78 -18.26 -19.54 -27.02
N GLN A 79 -18.14 -20.83 -26.63
CA GLN A 79 -18.63 -21.96 -27.43
C GLN A 79 -20.16 -21.98 -27.56
N LEU A 80 -20.86 -21.55 -26.52
CA LEU A 80 -22.31 -21.46 -26.47
C LEU A 80 -22.88 -20.17 -27.09
N GLY A 81 -22.01 -19.36 -27.72
CA GLY A 81 -22.42 -18.13 -28.42
C GLY A 81 -22.61 -16.93 -27.49
N GLY A 82 -22.17 -17.00 -26.26
CA GLY A 82 -22.15 -15.89 -25.33
C GLY A 82 -20.92 -14.99 -25.49
N THR A 83 -20.85 -13.94 -24.68
CA THR A 83 -19.71 -13.01 -24.64
C THR A 83 -19.37 -12.70 -23.19
N VAL A 84 -18.14 -12.97 -22.78
CA VAL A 84 -17.65 -12.64 -21.45
C VAL A 84 -17.53 -11.12 -21.31
N SER A 85 -18.15 -10.58 -20.25
CA SER A 85 -18.07 -9.15 -19.89
C SER A 85 -16.88 -8.87 -18.98
N GLY A 86 -16.54 -9.81 -18.10
CA GLY A 86 -15.40 -9.75 -17.20
C GLY A 86 -15.32 -10.99 -16.33
N SER A 87 -14.17 -11.21 -15.71
CA SER A 87 -13.98 -12.34 -14.79
C SER A 87 -13.08 -11.98 -13.61
N VAL A 88 -13.35 -12.59 -12.47
CA VAL A 88 -12.50 -12.59 -11.28
C VAL A 88 -11.93 -13.98 -11.11
N SER A 89 -10.61 -14.09 -11.28
CA SER A 89 -9.91 -15.37 -11.33
C SER A 89 -10.23 -16.28 -10.13
N GLY A 90 -10.70 -17.50 -10.43
CA GLY A 90 -11.03 -18.50 -9.42
C GLY A 90 -12.29 -18.19 -8.59
N GLN A 91 -13.09 -17.18 -8.95
CA GLN A 91 -14.29 -16.80 -8.22
C GLN A 91 -15.53 -16.70 -9.12
N LEU A 92 -15.54 -15.86 -10.16
CA LEU A 92 -16.70 -15.66 -11.02
C LEU A 92 -16.35 -15.27 -12.45
N VAL A 93 -17.31 -15.53 -13.36
CA VAL A 93 -17.36 -14.99 -14.73
C VAL A 93 -18.70 -14.29 -14.94
N GLN A 94 -18.68 -13.05 -15.43
CA GLN A 94 -19.88 -12.33 -15.90
C GLN A 94 -19.93 -12.36 -17.43
N ALA A 95 -21.09 -12.70 -17.98
CA ALA A 95 -21.26 -12.88 -19.41
C ALA A 95 -22.66 -12.53 -19.89
N TRP A 96 -22.76 -12.16 -21.17
CA TRP A 96 -24.01 -12.12 -21.91
C TRP A 96 -24.21 -13.45 -22.64
N MET A 97 -25.29 -14.15 -22.32
CA MET A 97 -25.61 -15.49 -22.87
C MET A 97 -26.90 -15.46 -23.66
N PRO A 98 -26.97 -16.19 -24.80
CA PRO A 98 -28.27 -16.50 -25.40
C PRO A 98 -29.16 -17.26 -24.39
N ALA A 99 -30.39 -16.82 -24.18
CA ALA A 99 -31.29 -17.38 -23.18
C ALA A 99 -31.43 -18.93 -23.29
N GLY A 100 -31.52 -19.45 -24.48
CA GLY A 100 -31.58 -20.90 -24.74
C GLY A 100 -30.29 -21.68 -24.45
N SER A 101 -29.16 -20.97 -24.23
CA SER A 101 -27.85 -21.59 -23.91
C SER A 101 -27.52 -21.62 -22.42
N VAL A 102 -28.32 -20.99 -21.57
CA VAL A 102 -28.05 -20.88 -20.12
C VAL A 102 -28.02 -22.25 -19.43
N ASP A 103 -28.94 -23.14 -19.78
CA ASP A 103 -28.97 -24.51 -19.24
C ASP A 103 -27.73 -25.31 -19.65
N ALA A 104 -27.28 -25.16 -20.90
CA ALA A 104 -26.06 -25.81 -21.36
C ALA A 104 -24.84 -25.35 -20.57
N LEU A 105 -24.74 -24.05 -20.28
CA LEU A 105 -23.68 -23.50 -19.46
C LEU A 105 -23.69 -24.06 -18.03
N SER A 106 -24.86 -24.34 -17.44
CA SER A 106 -24.97 -24.90 -16.10
C SER A 106 -24.39 -26.30 -15.95
N VAL A 107 -24.29 -27.08 -17.02
CA VAL A 107 -23.66 -28.40 -17.05
C VAL A 107 -22.19 -28.35 -17.49
N ALA A 108 -21.69 -27.18 -17.83
CA ALA A 108 -20.30 -26.99 -18.24
C ALA A 108 -19.32 -27.27 -17.10
N GLY A 109 -18.16 -27.79 -17.45
CA GLY A 109 -17.10 -28.05 -16.45
C GLY A 109 -16.60 -26.77 -15.80
N GLY A 110 -16.70 -26.70 -14.49
CA GLY A 110 -16.21 -25.56 -13.72
C GLY A 110 -17.30 -24.64 -13.14
N ALA A 111 -18.50 -24.59 -13.70
CA ALA A 111 -19.62 -23.84 -13.12
C ALA A 111 -20.06 -24.46 -11.78
N ARG A 112 -20.18 -23.65 -10.73
CA ARG A 112 -20.62 -24.06 -9.39
C ARG A 112 -22.05 -23.60 -9.12
N TYR A 113 -22.32 -22.34 -9.45
CA TYR A 113 -23.63 -21.71 -9.31
C TYR A 113 -23.77 -20.60 -10.35
N MET A 114 -24.99 -20.31 -10.78
CA MET A 114 -25.28 -19.26 -11.76
C MET A 114 -26.39 -18.35 -11.23
N GLN A 115 -26.16 -17.05 -11.27
CA GLN A 115 -27.06 -16.04 -10.73
C GLN A 115 -27.10 -14.80 -11.66
N ARG A 116 -27.97 -13.85 -11.31
CA ARG A 116 -27.87 -12.51 -11.88
C ARG A 116 -26.58 -11.86 -11.41
N PRO A 117 -25.91 -11.02 -12.22
CA PRO A 117 -24.81 -10.21 -11.73
C PRO A 117 -25.23 -9.38 -10.52
N VAL A 118 -24.42 -9.43 -9.45
CA VAL A 118 -24.61 -8.58 -8.26
C VAL A 118 -24.39 -7.13 -8.67
N ARG A 119 -25.34 -6.26 -8.33
CA ARG A 119 -25.30 -4.83 -8.64
C ARG A 119 -25.12 -4.00 -7.38
N VAL A 120 -24.40 -2.89 -7.50
CA VAL A 120 -24.28 -1.90 -6.42
C VAL A 120 -25.64 -1.24 -6.13
N ASN A 121 -25.87 -0.92 -4.86
CA ASN A 121 -27.10 -0.26 -4.43
C ASN A 121 -27.14 1.17 -4.92
N ARG A 122 -28.30 1.61 -5.43
CA ARG A 122 -28.55 2.96 -5.90
C ARG A 122 -29.53 3.67 -4.94
N LEU A 123 -29.20 4.93 -4.61
CA LEU A 123 -30.09 5.79 -3.87
C LEU A 123 -31.30 6.24 -4.70
N PRO A 124 -32.50 6.35 -4.12
CA PRO A 124 -33.53 7.15 -4.74
C PRO A 124 -33.08 8.62 -4.77
N PRO A 125 -33.30 9.34 -5.89
CA PRO A 125 -32.83 10.71 -6.04
C PRO A 125 -33.49 11.62 -4.98
N THR A 126 -32.66 12.27 -4.14
CA THR A 126 -33.12 13.32 -3.23
C THR A 126 -32.82 14.66 -3.86
N GLN A 127 -33.81 15.56 -3.89
CA GLN A 127 -33.66 16.86 -4.48
C GLN A 127 -32.93 17.81 -3.56
N ALA A 128 -31.85 18.43 -4.08
CA ALA A 128 -31.38 19.72 -3.59
C ALA A 128 -30.62 20.44 -4.71
N VAL A 129 -30.76 21.71 -4.86
CA VAL A 129 -29.96 22.54 -5.78
C VAL A 129 -29.70 23.88 -5.11
N GLY A 130 -28.44 24.16 -4.82
CA GLY A 130 -27.95 25.50 -4.46
C GLY A 130 -27.18 26.11 -5.62
N THR A 131 -27.35 27.40 -5.83
CA THR A 131 -26.53 28.20 -6.76
C THR A 131 -25.65 29.12 -5.93
N GLY A 132 -24.34 28.84 -5.89
CA GLY A 132 -23.36 29.69 -5.19
C GLY A 132 -22.02 28.97 -5.04
N SER A 133 -20.95 29.71 -4.77
CA SER A 133 -19.64 29.12 -4.43
C SER A 133 -19.64 28.71 -2.96
N VAL A 134 -19.34 27.47 -2.68
CA VAL A 134 -19.27 26.89 -1.33
C VAL A 134 -18.04 26.01 -1.24
N VAL A 135 -16.95 26.54 -0.68
CA VAL A 135 -15.85 25.67 -0.25
C VAL A 135 -16.30 24.87 0.97
N GLY A 136 -16.14 23.58 0.93
CA GLY A 136 -16.53 22.68 2.01
C GLY A 136 -15.73 22.89 3.30
N ASP A 137 -16.33 22.52 4.42
CA ASP A 137 -15.71 22.70 5.74
C ASP A 137 -14.51 21.75 5.94
N GLU A 138 -14.46 20.62 5.21
CA GLU A 138 -13.38 19.64 5.24
C GLU A 138 -12.02 20.22 4.93
N VAL A 139 -11.94 21.26 4.07
CA VAL A 139 -10.68 21.91 3.71
C VAL A 139 -10.01 22.55 4.92
N ALA A 140 -10.79 23.23 5.76
CA ALA A 140 -10.29 23.84 6.99
C ALA A 140 -10.05 22.79 8.09
N LEU A 141 -10.95 21.82 8.22
CA LEU A 141 -10.89 20.78 9.26
C LEU A 141 -9.67 19.87 9.10
N THR A 142 -9.24 19.61 7.87
CA THR A 142 -8.07 18.77 7.54
C THR A 142 -6.76 19.54 7.43
N ASN A 143 -6.74 20.87 7.67
CA ASN A 143 -5.60 21.77 7.44
C ASN A 143 -5.20 21.93 5.96
N ALA A 144 -6.04 21.53 5.00
CA ALA A 144 -5.75 21.66 3.57
C ALA A 144 -5.64 23.13 3.13
N THR A 145 -6.33 24.06 3.79
CA THR A 145 -6.24 25.51 3.53
C THR A 145 -4.80 26.02 3.57
N ALA A 146 -3.99 25.56 4.55
CA ALA A 146 -2.60 25.97 4.66
C ALA A 146 -1.75 25.50 3.46
N TRP A 147 -2.00 24.26 3.01
CA TRP A 147 -1.32 23.67 1.86
C TRP A 147 -1.70 24.34 0.55
N GLN A 148 -2.99 24.59 0.35
CA GLN A 148 -3.48 25.31 -0.84
C GLN A 148 -2.92 26.75 -0.88
N THR A 149 -2.89 27.44 0.25
CA THR A 149 -2.30 28.80 0.36
C THR A 149 -0.81 28.79 0.03
N ALA A 150 -0.10 27.70 0.32
CA ALA A 150 1.30 27.52 -0.06
C ALA A 150 1.49 27.13 -1.54
N GLY A 151 0.40 26.99 -2.31
CA GLY A 151 0.42 26.65 -3.73
C GLY A 151 0.33 25.15 -4.03
N PHE A 152 0.05 24.32 -3.04
CA PHE A 152 -0.11 22.88 -3.23
C PHE A 152 -1.56 22.58 -3.60
N THR A 153 -1.81 22.32 -4.88
CA THR A 153 -3.17 22.20 -5.43
C THR A 153 -3.57 20.76 -5.76
N GLY A 154 -2.68 19.76 -5.59
CA GLY A 154 -2.98 18.38 -5.90
C GLY A 154 -3.21 18.14 -7.40
N SER A 155 -2.35 18.68 -8.27
CA SER A 155 -2.45 18.58 -9.74
C SER A 155 -2.14 17.16 -10.23
N VAL A 156 -3.02 16.23 -9.90
CA VAL A 156 -2.97 14.80 -10.27
C VAL A 156 -4.32 14.33 -10.80
N ARG A 157 -4.38 13.15 -11.41
CA ARG A 157 -5.61 12.54 -11.93
C ARG A 157 -6.29 11.70 -10.85
N VAL A 158 -7.56 11.99 -10.60
CA VAL A 158 -8.41 11.31 -9.61
C VAL A 158 -9.61 10.70 -10.31
N GLY A 159 -9.80 9.39 -10.14
CA GLY A 159 -10.96 8.64 -10.61
C GLY A 159 -12.07 8.64 -9.54
N ILE A 160 -13.29 8.83 -9.96
CA ILE A 160 -14.47 8.76 -9.10
C ILE A 160 -15.42 7.72 -9.68
N ILE A 161 -15.75 6.70 -8.88
CA ILE A 161 -16.77 5.70 -9.21
C ILE A 161 -18.02 6.01 -8.42
N ASP A 162 -19.06 6.48 -9.11
CA ASP A 162 -20.33 6.88 -8.49
C ASP A 162 -21.44 6.99 -9.55
N PHE A 163 -22.64 7.42 -9.13
CA PHE A 163 -23.75 7.82 -10.00
C PHE A 163 -23.82 9.34 -10.07
N PHE A 164 -24.07 9.91 -11.25
CA PHE A 164 -23.96 11.34 -11.46
C PHE A 164 -25.20 11.91 -12.16
N ASP A 165 -25.65 13.10 -11.72
CA ASP A 165 -26.42 14.03 -12.53
C ASP A 165 -25.55 15.26 -12.89
N LEU A 166 -24.90 15.20 -14.01
CA LEU A 166 -23.96 16.26 -14.46
C LEU A 166 -24.64 17.59 -14.81
N THR A 167 -26.00 17.65 -14.85
CA THR A 167 -26.73 18.90 -15.00
C THR A 167 -26.61 19.80 -13.75
N LEU A 168 -26.25 19.19 -12.63
CA LEU A 168 -26.07 19.88 -11.34
C LEU A 168 -24.63 20.35 -11.10
N TRP A 169 -23.73 20.09 -12.04
CA TRP A 169 -22.33 20.53 -11.93
C TRP A 169 -22.22 22.07 -11.89
N ASN A 170 -21.49 22.57 -10.91
CA ASN A 170 -21.23 24.01 -10.76
C ASN A 170 -19.92 24.44 -11.42
N PRO A 171 -19.96 25.00 -12.68
CA PRO A 171 -18.74 25.36 -13.39
C PRO A 171 -18.02 26.59 -12.81
N THR A 172 -18.70 27.40 -12.01
CA THR A 172 -18.12 28.58 -11.40
C THR A 172 -17.11 28.21 -10.32
N GLU A 173 -17.33 27.10 -9.62
CA GLU A 173 -16.53 26.64 -8.49
C GLU A 173 -15.53 25.56 -8.90
N HIS A 174 -15.97 24.60 -9.70
CA HIS A 174 -15.20 23.39 -9.99
C HIS A 174 -14.65 23.33 -11.42
N GLY A 175 -14.76 24.43 -12.18
CA GLY A 175 -14.38 24.44 -13.59
C GLY A 175 -15.36 23.71 -14.49
N SER A 176 -14.99 23.47 -15.72
CA SER A 176 -15.86 22.83 -16.71
C SER A 176 -16.26 21.41 -16.30
N VAL A 177 -17.47 21.00 -16.62
CA VAL A 177 -17.89 19.61 -16.54
C VAL A 177 -16.86 18.73 -17.26
N PRO A 178 -16.39 17.62 -16.66
CA PRO A 178 -15.52 16.68 -17.34
C PRO A 178 -16.11 16.26 -18.71
N ASP A 179 -15.32 16.38 -19.75
CA ASP A 179 -15.77 16.09 -21.11
C ASP A 179 -15.90 14.57 -21.38
N ALA A 180 -16.28 14.21 -22.60
CA ALA A 180 -16.45 12.81 -22.98
C ALA A 180 -15.20 11.94 -22.81
N ALA A 181 -14.00 12.51 -22.89
CA ALA A 181 -12.76 11.78 -22.70
C ALA A 181 -12.51 11.45 -21.22
N HIS A 182 -13.14 12.19 -20.31
CA HIS A 182 -13.06 12.03 -18.86
C HIS A 182 -14.27 11.31 -18.27
N GLN A 183 -15.12 10.68 -19.09
CA GLN A 183 -16.30 9.93 -18.66
C GLN A 183 -16.25 8.49 -19.15
N PHE A 184 -16.64 7.55 -18.28
CA PHE A 184 -16.76 6.14 -18.60
C PHE A 184 -18.09 5.58 -18.06
N CYS A 185 -18.91 5.04 -18.95
CA CYS A 185 -20.20 4.48 -18.60
C CYS A 185 -20.54 3.31 -19.52
N PRO A 186 -20.30 2.05 -19.09
CA PRO A 186 -20.49 0.85 -19.92
C PRO A 186 -21.93 0.34 -19.95
N ASP A 187 -22.73 0.61 -18.88
CA ASP A 187 -24.09 0.06 -18.74
C ASP A 187 -25.10 0.84 -19.59
N ARG A 188 -25.48 0.26 -20.72
CA ARG A 188 -26.50 0.81 -21.62
C ARG A 188 -27.93 0.37 -21.28
N THR A 189 -28.10 -0.61 -20.38
CA THR A 189 -29.39 -1.21 -20.11
C THR A 189 -30.18 -0.52 -18.99
N ALA A 190 -29.49 0.07 -18.02
CA ALA A 190 -30.08 0.72 -16.87
C ALA A 190 -30.46 2.20 -17.11
N GLY A 191 -30.26 2.74 -18.30
CA GLY A 191 -30.53 4.15 -18.58
C GLY A 191 -29.54 5.13 -17.94
N LEU A 192 -28.40 4.64 -17.45
CA LEU A 192 -27.36 5.43 -16.82
C LEU A 192 -26.40 6.05 -17.83
N CYS A 193 -26.26 5.41 -18.99
CA CYS A 193 -25.31 5.77 -20.03
C CYS A 193 -25.98 6.15 -21.33
N THR A 194 -25.37 7.10 -22.05
CA THR A 194 -25.74 7.37 -23.45
C THR A 194 -25.27 6.24 -24.38
N ALA A 195 -25.79 6.20 -25.60
CA ALA A 195 -25.33 5.26 -26.63
C ALA A 195 -23.83 5.43 -26.96
N ALA A 196 -23.25 6.60 -26.68
CA ALA A 196 -21.83 6.89 -26.88
C ALA A 196 -20.94 6.45 -25.68
N GLY A 197 -21.53 5.87 -24.64
CA GLY A 197 -20.77 5.44 -23.44
C GLY A 197 -20.45 6.56 -22.45
N GLN A 198 -21.15 7.70 -22.57
CA GLN A 198 -21.05 8.81 -21.64
C GLN A 198 -22.10 8.68 -20.53
N ILE A 199 -21.85 9.33 -19.42
CA ILE A 199 -22.78 9.41 -18.30
C ILE A 199 -24.03 10.19 -18.74
N TYR A 200 -25.21 9.61 -18.50
CA TYR A 200 -26.49 10.24 -18.83
C TYR A 200 -26.94 11.18 -17.72
N SER A 201 -27.38 12.41 -18.10
CA SER A 201 -27.52 13.46 -17.11
C SER A 201 -28.93 13.79 -16.62
N PRO A 202 -30.04 13.81 -17.36
CA PRO A 202 -31.29 14.31 -16.79
C PRO A 202 -31.94 13.36 -15.78
N GLY A 203 -32.11 13.81 -14.52
CA GLY A 203 -32.75 13.05 -13.45
C GLY A 203 -31.92 11.92 -12.89
N GLY A 204 -30.58 12.02 -13.05
CA GLY A 204 -29.60 11.13 -12.42
C GLY A 204 -29.47 11.37 -10.91
N ASP A 205 -28.51 10.69 -10.30
CA ASP A 205 -28.22 10.83 -8.87
C ASP A 205 -27.27 12.01 -8.65
N PRO A 206 -27.58 12.98 -7.78
CA PRO A 206 -26.69 14.11 -7.46
C PRO A 206 -25.48 13.70 -6.64
N HIS A 207 -25.46 12.51 -6.07
CA HIS A 207 -24.50 12.04 -5.08
C HIS A 207 -23.04 12.11 -5.59
N GLY A 208 -22.78 11.58 -6.78
CA GLY A 208 -21.43 11.61 -7.36
C GLY A 208 -20.92 13.01 -7.70
N VAL A 209 -21.84 13.98 -7.96
CA VAL A 209 -21.45 15.38 -8.14
C VAL A 209 -20.94 15.97 -6.83
N ALA A 210 -21.62 15.71 -5.71
CA ALA A 210 -21.16 16.15 -4.40
C ALA A 210 -19.82 15.49 -3.99
N VAL A 211 -19.62 14.21 -4.32
CA VAL A 211 -18.33 13.53 -4.15
C VAL A 211 -17.23 14.23 -4.96
N ALA A 212 -17.51 14.61 -6.20
CA ALA A 212 -16.57 15.32 -7.06
C ALA A 212 -16.25 16.75 -6.54
N GLU A 213 -17.22 17.45 -5.98
CA GLU A 213 -17.03 18.76 -5.33
C GLU A 213 -15.99 18.65 -4.21
N ILE A 214 -16.14 17.70 -3.27
CA ILE A 214 -15.21 17.52 -2.16
C ILE A 214 -13.78 17.26 -2.66
N VAL A 215 -13.60 16.41 -3.68
CA VAL A 215 -12.26 16.19 -4.24
C VAL A 215 -11.68 17.48 -4.78
N LYS A 216 -12.48 18.31 -5.46
CA LYS A 216 -12.03 19.61 -6.00
C LYS A 216 -11.77 20.65 -4.91
N ASP A 217 -12.58 20.66 -3.85
CA ASP A 217 -12.37 21.54 -2.70
C ASP A 217 -11.04 21.23 -2.00
N MET A 218 -10.80 19.95 -1.74
CA MET A 218 -9.55 19.48 -1.11
C MET A 218 -8.33 19.63 -2.01
N ALA A 219 -8.45 19.35 -3.30
CA ALA A 219 -7.38 19.35 -4.29
C ALA A 219 -7.83 20.11 -5.57
N PRO A 220 -7.82 21.45 -5.55
CA PRO A 220 -8.37 22.25 -6.65
C PRO A 220 -7.67 22.06 -7.99
N GLY A 221 -6.44 21.57 -8.00
CA GLY A 221 -5.69 21.23 -9.22
C GLY A 221 -5.99 19.82 -9.77
N ALA A 222 -6.78 19.01 -9.08
CA ALA A 222 -7.07 17.64 -9.52
C ALA A 222 -7.84 17.61 -10.86
N GLU A 223 -7.38 16.75 -11.78
CA GLU A 223 -8.09 16.40 -13.02
C GLU A 223 -8.99 15.21 -12.75
N LEU A 224 -10.31 15.38 -12.89
CA LEU A 224 -11.29 14.37 -12.52
C LEU A 224 -11.65 13.46 -13.69
N PHE A 225 -11.70 12.16 -13.44
CA PHE A 225 -12.18 11.13 -14.33
C PHE A 225 -13.38 10.43 -13.68
N LEU A 226 -14.54 10.47 -14.32
CA LEU A 226 -15.80 10.00 -13.77
C LEU A 226 -16.19 8.65 -14.38
N ALA A 227 -16.53 7.67 -13.55
CA ALA A 227 -17.03 6.38 -14.00
C ALA A 227 -18.33 6.01 -13.28
N THR A 228 -19.32 5.58 -14.04
CA THR A 228 -20.54 4.95 -13.50
C THR A 228 -20.50 3.47 -13.84
N THR A 229 -20.47 2.63 -12.80
CA THR A 229 -20.44 1.16 -12.91
C THR A 229 -21.45 0.56 -11.96
N ALA A 230 -22.12 -0.51 -12.39
CA ALA A 230 -23.13 -1.21 -11.61
C ALA A 230 -22.68 -2.63 -11.21
N THR A 231 -21.79 -3.26 -11.95
CA THR A 231 -21.37 -4.64 -11.74
C THR A 231 -19.85 -4.77 -11.56
N THR A 232 -19.41 -5.91 -11.07
CA THR A 232 -17.98 -6.25 -10.91
C THR A 232 -17.21 -6.13 -12.24
N ALA A 233 -17.76 -6.67 -13.33
CA ALA A 233 -17.12 -6.59 -14.64
C ALA A 233 -16.98 -5.15 -15.16
N GLU A 234 -17.99 -4.32 -14.94
CA GLU A 234 -17.94 -2.89 -15.32
C GLU A 234 -16.89 -2.14 -14.51
N THR A 235 -16.76 -2.47 -13.22
CA THR A 235 -15.75 -1.88 -12.34
C THR A 235 -14.33 -2.26 -12.77
N LEU A 236 -14.09 -3.52 -13.17
CA LEU A 236 -12.81 -3.96 -13.75
C LEU A 236 -12.49 -3.17 -15.04
N ALA A 237 -13.48 -3.00 -15.92
CA ALA A 237 -13.29 -2.22 -17.14
C ALA A 237 -13.01 -0.73 -16.85
N ALA A 238 -13.65 -0.16 -15.83
CA ALA A 238 -13.38 1.22 -15.39
C ALA A 238 -11.94 1.36 -14.85
N ILE A 239 -11.44 0.38 -14.11
CA ILE A 239 -10.05 0.38 -13.61
C ILE A 239 -9.06 0.36 -14.78
N ASP A 240 -9.29 -0.45 -15.82
CA ASP A 240 -8.43 -0.47 -17.01
C ASP A 240 -8.45 0.88 -17.71
N TRP A 241 -9.63 1.49 -17.82
CA TRP A 241 -9.76 2.81 -18.41
C TRP A 241 -9.07 3.89 -17.56
N PHE A 242 -9.23 3.89 -16.25
CA PHE A 242 -8.52 4.79 -15.34
C PHE A 242 -7.01 4.65 -15.49
N PHE A 243 -6.51 3.41 -15.46
CA PHE A 243 -5.08 3.15 -15.61
C PHE A 243 -4.53 3.63 -16.95
N ALA A 244 -5.25 3.38 -18.05
CA ALA A 244 -4.87 3.86 -19.39
C ALA A 244 -4.83 5.39 -19.48
N ASN A 245 -5.59 6.09 -18.64
CA ASN A 245 -5.61 7.56 -18.54
C ASN A 245 -4.68 8.10 -17.43
N GLY A 246 -3.83 7.26 -16.82
CA GLY A 246 -2.86 7.68 -15.79
C GLY A 246 -3.50 8.11 -14.47
N VAL A 247 -4.67 7.61 -14.14
CA VAL A 247 -5.31 7.78 -12.83
C VAL A 247 -4.63 6.87 -11.83
N HIS A 248 -4.23 7.42 -10.68
CA HIS A 248 -3.55 6.69 -9.61
C HIS A 248 -4.29 6.74 -8.27
N ILE A 249 -5.36 7.52 -8.16
CA ILE A 249 -6.23 7.60 -7.00
C ILE A 249 -7.65 7.33 -7.46
N ILE A 250 -8.34 6.39 -6.81
CA ILE A 250 -9.78 6.16 -7.00
C ILE A 250 -10.48 6.44 -5.68
N THR A 251 -11.61 7.18 -5.73
CA THR A 251 -12.59 7.23 -4.63
C THR A 251 -13.90 6.61 -5.09
N ARG A 252 -14.50 5.79 -4.23
CA ARG A 252 -15.78 5.14 -4.46
C ARG A 252 -16.65 5.27 -3.21
N SER A 253 -17.78 5.97 -3.36
CA SER A 253 -18.72 6.23 -2.26
C SER A 253 -20.00 5.41 -2.39
N LEU A 254 -19.87 4.14 -2.75
CA LEU A 254 -20.97 3.21 -3.00
C LEU A 254 -20.87 1.99 -2.08
N GLY A 255 -22.04 1.53 -1.59
CA GLY A 255 -22.22 0.22 -0.97
C GLY A 255 -22.40 -0.90 -2.01
N ALA A 256 -22.42 -2.13 -1.54
CA ALA A 256 -22.78 -3.31 -2.32
C ALA A 256 -23.47 -4.34 -1.41
N PRO A 257 -24.38 -5.16 -1.94
CA PRO A 257 -24.88 -6.34 -1.25
C PRO A 257 -23.73 -7.28 -0.87
N TYR A 258 -23.97 -8.15 0.10
CA TYR A 258 -22.97 -9.16 0.47
C TYR A 258 -22.57 -10.03 -0.72
N ASP A 259 -21.26 -10.25 -0.88
CA ASP A 259 -20.67 -11.08 -1.93
C ASP A 259 -19.65 -12.09 -1.40
N GLY A 260 -19.34 -12.03 -0.10
CA GLY A 260 -18.32 -12.82 0.54
C GLY A 260 -18.47 -12.94 2.06
N PRO A 261 -17.54 -13.65 2.73
CA PRO A 261 -17.61 -13.96 4.15
C PRO A 261 -17.34 -12.77 5.08
N GLY A 262 -17.00 -11.59 4.57
CA GLY A 262 -16.63 -10.43 5.39
C GLY A 262 -15.19 -10.47 5.93
N ASP A 263 -14.33 -11.18 5.23
CA ASP A 263 -12.93 -11.39 5.61
C ASP A 263 -11.92 -10.92 4.54
N GLY A 264 -12.40 -10.21 3.52
CA GLY A 264 -11.59 -9.71 2.42
C GLY A 264 -11.29 -10.72 1.31
N THR A 265 -12.14 -11.72 1.15
CA THR A 265 -12.02 -12.74 0.08
C THR A 265 -13.17 -12.73 -0.92
N GLY A 266 -14.08 -11.76 -0.83
CA GLY A 266 -15.18 -11.59 -1.77
C GLY A 266 -14.72 -11.17 -3.19
N PRO A 267 -15.56 -11.34 -4.20
CA PRO A 267 -15.26 -10.91 -5.57
C PRO A 267 -14.90 -9.43 -5.70
N LEU A 268 -15.59 -8.53 -5.00
CA LEU A 268 -15.31 -7.10 -5.02
C LEU A 268 -13.98 -6.74 -4.32
N ASP A 269 -13.50 -7.57 -3.38
CA ASP A 269 -12.17 -7.37 -2.79
C ASP A 269 -11.06 -7.66 -3.80
N THR A 270 -11.27 -8.65 -4.68
CA THR A 270 -10.35 -8.96 -5.77
C THR A 270 -10.29 -7.83 -6.81
N VAL A 271 -11.36 -7.05 -6.97
CA VAL A 271 -11.34 -5.83 -7.81
C VAL A 271 -10.36 -4.79 -7.25
N VAL A 272 -10.29 -4.67 -5.92
CA VAL A 272 -9.28 -3.81 -5.25
C VAL A 272 -7.87 -4.32 -5.53
N ASP A 273 -7.64 -5.63 -5.47
CA ASP A 273 -6.34 -6.23 -5.81
C ASP A 273 -5.94 -5.94 -7.26
N TYR A 274 -6.90 -5.95 -8.16
CA TYR A 274 -6.70 -5.64 -9.57
C TYR A 274 -6.28 -4.17 -9.80
N ALA A 275 -6.89 -3.23 -9.06
CA ALA A 275 -6.51 -1.82 -9.07
C ALA A 275 -5.11 -1.61 -8.46
N ALA A 276 -4.84 -2.25 -7.33
CA ALA A 276 -3.56 -2.17 -6.63
C ALA A 276 -2.39 -2.69 -7.47
N ALA A 277 -2.59 -3.77 -8.25
CA ALA A 277 -1.60 -4.31 -9.18
C ALA A 277 -1.23 -3.31 -10.31
N ARG A 278 -2.05 -2.29 -10.54
CA ARG A 278 -1.82 -1.16 -11.47
C ARG A 278 -1.24 0.07 -10.79
N GLY A 279 -0.88 -0.02 -9.51
CA GLY A 279 -0.36 1.10 -8.73
C GLY A 279 -1.43 2.14 -8.35
N ILE A 280 -2.69 1.74 -8.25
CA ILE A 280 -3.79 2.61 -7.86
C ILE A 280 -4.00 2.53 -6.34
N THR A 281 -4.14 3.68 -5.69
CA THR A 281 -4.60 3.80 -4.31
C THR A 281 -6.13 3.94 -4.32
N TRP A 282 -6.83 3.11 -3.55
CA TRP A 282 -8.29 3.06 -3.55
C TRP A 282 -8.84 3.58 -2.22
N PHE A 283 -9.70 4.59 -2.27
CA PHE A 283 -10.49 5.10 -1.14
C PHE A 283 -11.92 4.60 -1.29
N ASN A 284 -12.46 4.00 -0.23
CA ASN A 284 -13.86 3.54 -0.22
C ASN A 284 -14.56 4.06 1.03
N SER A 285 -15.82 4.49 0.87
CA SER A 285 -16.67 4.79 2.01
C SER A 285 -16.80 3.56 2.92
N GLY A 286 -16.66 3.75 4.24
CA GLY A 286 -16.64 2.66 5.24
C GLY A 286 -17.99 2.02 5.50
N GLY A 287 -19.10 2.63 5.01
CA GLY A 287 -20.48 2.21 5.24
C GLY A 287 -21.20 3.03 6.30
N ASN A 288 -22.52 3.08 6.18
CA ASN A 288 -23.40 3.92 7.04
C ASN A 288 -24.40 3.08 7.86
N ASP A 289 -24.03 1.86 8.23
CA ASP A 289 -24.98 0.86 8.76
C ASP A 289 -24.88 0.68 10.27
N ALA A 290 -23.86 1.22 10.92
CA ALA A 290 -23.75 1.19 12.38
C ALA A 290 -24.97 1.83 13.01
N ALA A 291 -25.42 1.30 14.12
CA ALA A 291 -26.57 1.77 14.92
C ALA A 291 -27.96 1.64 14.27
N TYR A 292 -28.08 1.38 12.97
CA TYR A 292 -29.39 1.27 12.31
C TYR A 292 -29.50 0.10 11.33
N GLY A 293 -28.62 -0.03 10.37
CA GLY A 293 -28.78 -0.93 9.22
C GLY A 293 -28.15 -2.31 9.39
N TYR A 294 -27.51 -2.60 10.50
CA TYR A 294 -26.80 -3.85 10.72
C TYR A 294 -27.26 -4.57 11.98
N GLY A 295 -27.50 -5.89 11.86
CA GLY A 295 -27.80 -6.78 12.96
C GLY A 295 -26.98 -8.08 12.88
N ARG A 296 -26.61 -8.63 14.04
CA ARG A 296 -25.84 -9.87 14.15
C ARG A 296 -26.48 -10.80 15.18
N PHE A 297 -26.80 -12.01 14.75
CA PHE A 297 -27.59 -12.96 15.51
C PHE A 297 -26.89 -14.32 15.56
N THR A 298 -27.06 -15.06 16.67
CA THR A 298 -26.67 -16.47 16.73
C THR A 298 -27.88 -17.29 16.32
N ASP A 299 -27.69 -18.30 15.46
CA ASP A 299 -28.81 -19.13 15.04
C ASP A 299 -29.42 -19.90 16.24
N GLY A 300 -30.63 -19.55 16.58
CA GLY A 300 -31.51 -20.36 17.38
C GLY A 300 -32.76 -20.51 16.55
N VAL A 301 -33.13 -21.72 16.13
CA VAL A 301 -34.36 -21.95 15.38
C VAL A 301 -35.48 -22.41 16.31
N ASP A 302 -36.68 -21.87 16.10
CA ASP A 302 -37.86 -22.32 16.79
C ASP A 302 -38.31 -23.75 16.32
N ALA A 303 -39.35 -24.30 16.93
CA ALA A 303 -39.90 -25.61 16.56
C ALA A 303 -40.41 -25.68 15.10
N SER A 304 -40.59 -24.55 14.44
CA SER A 304 -41.03 -24.43 13.04
C SER A 304 -39.88 -24.14 12.07
N GLY A 305 -38.63 -24.08 12.56
CA GLY A 305 -37.43 -23.86 11.77
C GLY A 305 -37.09 -22.38 11.51
N TYR A 306 -37.76 -21.43 12.14
CA TYR A 306 -37.46 -20.01 11.98
C TYR A 306 -36.43 -19.51 12.98
N VAL A 307 -35.51 -18.68 12.53
CA VAL A 307 -34.48 -18.05 13.37
C VAL A 307 -35.11 -17.15 14.41
N ASP A 308 -34.68 -17.29 15.64
CA ASP A 308 -35.12 -16.46 16.76
C ASP A 308 -34.19 -15.25 16.92
N PHE A 309 -34.76 -14.07 16.73
CA PHE A 309 -34.08 -12.79 16.91
C PHE A 309 -34.14 -12.26 18.35
N ALA A 310 -34.74 -13.00 19.31
CA ALA A 310 -34.87 -12.55 20.69
C ALA A 310 -33.51 -12.49 21.39
N ASN A 311 -33.19 -11.35 22.02
CA ASN A 311 -31.98 -11.19 22.86
C ASN A 311 -32.27 -11.51 24.35
N GLY A 312 -33.32 -12.35 24.66
CA GLY A 312 -33.76 -12.65 26.01
C GLY A 312 -34.81 -13.75 26.04
N PRO A 313 -35.43 -14.02 27.19
CA PRO A 313 -36.45 -15.05 27.30
C PRO A 313 -37.65 -14.71 26.41
N GLY A 314 -38.01 -15.62 25.53
CA GLY A 314 -39.09 -15.51 24.53
C GLY A 314 -38.58 -15.87 23.15
N VAL A 315 -39.49 -16.07 22.21
CA VAL A 315 -39.20 -16.36 20.80
C VAL A 315 -39.76 -15.19 19.97
N ASP A 316 -38.94 -14.58 19.15
CA ASP A 316 -39.30 -13.56 18.19
C ASP A 316 -38.71 -13.86 16.81
N THR A 317 -39.46 -14.49 15.93
CA THR A 317 -39.03 -14.94 14.61
C THR A 317 -39.28 -13.90 13.51
N VAL A 318 -39.55 -12.63 13.87
CA VAL A 318 -39.83 -11.57 12.91
C VAL A 318 -39.01 -10.32 13.21
N LEU A 319 -38.04 -10.04 12.39
CA LEU A 319 -37.24 -8.79 12.46
C LEU A 319 -37.96 -7.67 11.71
N ARG A 320 -38.21 -6.53 12.38
CA ARG A 320 -38.79 -5.34 11.76
C ARG A 320 -37.67 -4.43 11.24
N ILE A 321 -37.88 -3.87 10.04
CA ILE A 321 -37.00 -2.86 9.41
C ILE A 321 -37.89 -1.66 9.01
N ASP A 322 -37.67 -0.55 9.67
CA ASP A 322 -38.37 0.70 9.36
C ASP A 322 -37.70 1.41 8.17
N PRO A 323 -38.48 1.92 7.19
CA PRO A 323 -37.89 2.60 6.05
C PRO A 323 -37.28 3.95 6.46
N SER A 324 -36.15 4.29 5.90
CA SER A 324 -35.60 5.64 5.90
C SER A 324 -35.85 6.25 4.52
N GLN A 325 -36.31 7.49 4.47
CA GLN A 325 -36.59 8.19 3.20
C GLN A 325 -37.61 7.47 2.26
N GLY A 326 -38.53 6.69 2.81
CA GLY A 326 -39.60 6.03 2.06
C GLY A 326 -39.20 4.71 1.36
N GLY A 327 -37.99 4.21 1.59
CA GLY A 327 -37.52 2.95 1.03
C GLY A 327 -36.53 2.20 1.93
N VAL A 328 -36.28 0.94 1.58
CA VAL A 328 -35.28 0.08 2.18
C VAL A 328 -34.57 -0.66 1.05
N SER A 329 -33.25 -0.59 1.01
CA SER A 329 -32.43 -1.55 0.25
C SER A 329 -31.99 -2.65 1.21
N PHE A 330 -32.21 -3.90 0.82
CA PHE A 330 -31.84 -5.08 1.60
C PHE A 330 -30.54 -5.65 1.06
N ASP A 331 -29.42 -5.39 1.74
CA ASP A 331 -28.09 -5.88 1.34
C ASP A 331 -27.96 -7.39 1.50
N GLY A 332 -28.86 -8.01 2.25
CA GLY A 332 -28.96 -9.45 2.42
C GLY A 332 -28.66 -9.96 3.81
N ILE A 333 -28.66 -11.25 3.90
CA ILE A 333 -28.11 -12.02 5.03
C ILE A 333 -26.94 -12.85 4.57
N ARG A 334 -25.99 -13.09 5.47
CA ARG A 334 -24.94 -14.10 5.33
C ARG A 334 -24.70 -14.76 6.67
N TRP A 335 -24.07 -15.94 6.64
CA TRP A 335 -23.64 -16.63 7.84
C TRP A 335 -22.17 -17.02 7.73
N ALA A 336 -21.37 -16.49 8.63
CA ALA A 336 -19.92 -16.46 8.53
C ALA A 336 -19.24 -17.84 8.68
N ASN A 337 -19.93 -18.82 9.28
CA ASN A 337 -19.29 -20.09 9.68
C ASN A 337 -19.22 -21.14 8.56
N ASP A 338 -19.92 -20.98 7.45
CA ASP A 338 -20.15 -22.01 6.44
C ASP A 338 -19.34 -21.93 5.15
N TRP A 339 -18.63 -20.83 4.91
CA TRP A 339 -17.97 -20.53 3.63
C TRP A 339 -16.95 -21.57 3.18
N ASN A 340 -16.29 -22.25 4.12
CA ASN A 340 -15.27 -23.26 3.83
C ASN A 340 -15.79 -24.70 3.94
N LEU A 341 -17.11 -24.88 4.09
CA LEU A 341 -17.72 -26.21 4.21
C LEU A 341 -18.19 -26.71 2.84
N PRO A 342 -18.21 -28.04 2.62
CA PRO A 342 -18.86 -28.62 1.45
C PRO A 342 -20.37 -28.27 1.43
N PRO A 343 -20.99 -28.05 0.25
CA PRO A 343 -22.39 -27.59 0.16
C PRO A 343 -23.39 -28.37 1.01
N ARG A 344 -23.24 -29.66 1.12
CA ARG A 344 -24.14 -30.53 1.95
C ARG A 344 -23.89 -30.45 3.45
N SER A 345 -22.86 -29.72 3.86
CA SER A 345 -22.50 -29.49 5.26
C SER A 345 -22.82 -28.08 5.73
N VAL A 346 -23.42 -27.25 4.87
CA VAL A 346 -23.85 -25.90 5.20
C VAL A 346 -25.34 -25.89 5.57
N THR A 347 -25.73 -24.88 6.36
CA THR A 347 -27.14 -24.59 6.59
C THR A 347 -27.74 -23.97 5.33
N ASP A 348 -28.93 -24.38 4.96
CA ASP A 348 -29.72 -23.86 3.84
C ASP A 348 -30.82 -22.97 4.41
N TYR A 349 -30.58 -21.64 4.36
CA TYR A 349 -31.57 -20.65 4.82
C TYR A 349 -32.34 -20.08 3.65
N SER A 350 -33.63 -19.73 3.91
CA SER A 350 -34.42 -18.84 3.07
C SER A 350 -34.87 -17.61 3.83
N VAL A 351 -35.08 -16.51 3.10
CA VAL A 351 -35.50 -15.23 3.67
C VAL A 351 -36.85 -14.85 3.09
N GLU A 352 -37.83 -14.67 3.94
CA GLU A 352 -39.15 -14.10 3.60
C GLU A 352 -39.12 -12.59 3.91
N ILE A 353 -39.40 -11.76 2.90
CA ILE A 353 -39.53 -10.30 3.05
C ILE A 353 -40.98 -9.92 2.90
N TRP A 354 -41.54 -9.29 3.92
CA TRP A 354 -42.95 -8.92 4.05
C TRP A 354 -43.06 -7.40 4.20
N GLU A 355 -44.13 -6.78 3.71
CA GLU A 355 -44.51 -5.39 3.98
C GLU A 355 -45.80 -5.34 4.79
N GLY A 356 -45.90 -4.42 5.76
CA GLY A 356 -47.14 -4.23 6.54
C GLY A 356 -47.01 -3.21 7.64
N THR A 357 -48.08 -3.08 8.42
CA THR A 357 -48.17 -2.13 9.55
C THR A 357 -47.63 -2.73 10.86
N SER A 358 -47.54 -4.06 10.96
CA SER A 358 -47.10 -4.75 12.19
C SER A 358 -46.60 -6.18 11.89
N LYS A 359 -45.92 -6.81 12.88
CA LYS A 359 -45.49 -8.21 12.82
C LYS A 359 -46.64 -9.21 12.55
N SER A 360 -47.89 -8.84 12.84
CA SER A 360 -49.08 -9.69 12.62
C SER A 360 -49.94 -9.27 11.41
N SER A 361 -49.75 -8.05 10.89
CA SER A 361 -50.55 -7.51 9.78
C SER A 361 -49.57 -7.12 8.62
N ARG A 362 -49.22 -8.09 7.80
CA ARG A 362 -48.26 -7.95 6.71
C ARG A 362 -48.56 -8.85 5.53
N THR A 363 -48.06 -8.49 4.36
CA THR A 363 -48.18 -9.24 3.10
C THR A 363 -46.81 -9.63 2.61
N LEU A 364 -46.64 -10.88 2.16
CA LEU A 364 -45.38 -11.36 1.59
C LEU A 364 -45.07 -10.65 0.26
N LEU A 365 -43.90 -10.09 0.16
CA LEU A 365 -43.37 -9.46 -1.08
C LEU A 365 -42.58 -10.47 -1.90
N ILE A 366 -41.60 -11.13 -1.26
CA ILE A 366 -40.68 -12.04 -1.93
C ILE A 366 -40.13 -13.06 -0.93
N THR A 367 -39.78 -14.23 -1.42
CA THR A 367 -38.95 -15.21 -0.71
C THR A 367 -37.66 -15.38 -1.48
N LEU A 368 -36.52 -15.16 -0.81
CA LEU A 368 -35.20 -15.51 -1.30
C LEU A 368 -34.94 -16.94 -0.83
N ASN A 369 -34.57 -17.80 -1.74
CA ASN A 369 -34.40 -19.24 -1.44
C ASN A 369 -33.38 -19.84 -2.41
N GLU A 370 -32.16 -19.39 -2.31
CA GLU A 370 -31.05 -19.95 -3.07
C GLU A 370 -30.53 -21.20 -2.34
N SER A 371 -30.48 -22.32 -3.01
CA SER A 371 -30.14 -23.57 -2.33
C SER A 371 -28.64 -23.71 -2.12
N GLN A 372 -28.18 -23.50 -0.91
CA GLN A 372 -26.78 -23.66 -0.51
C GLN A 372 -26.35 -25.13 -0.57
N ILE A 373 -27.26 -26.08 -0.35
CA ILE A 373 -27.04 -27.51 -0.52
C ILE A 373 -26.71 -27.86 -1.98
N ASN A 374 -27.19 -27.04 -2.93
CA ASN A 374 -26.93 -27.20 -4.36
C ASN A 374 -25.80 -26.30 -4.90
N GLY A 375 -25.07 -25.60 -4.02
CA GLY A 375 -23.84 -24.89 -4.38
C GLY A 375 -23.93 -23.36 -4.36
N ALA A 376 -25.08 -22.77 -3.99
CA ALA A 376 -25.14 -21.34 -3.68
C ALA A 376 -24.19 -21.02 -2.52
N PRO A 377 -23.62 -19.81 -2.47
CA PRO A 377 -22.82 -19.37 -1.32
C PRO A 377 -23.68 -19.23 -0.06
N PRO A 378 -23.08 -19.20 1.15
CA PRO A 378 -23.79 -19.00 2.41
C PRO A 378 -24.29 -17.55 2.56
N LEU A 379 -25.13 -17.12 1.65
CA LEU A 379 -25.78 -15.79 1.65
C LEU A 379 -27.12 -15.84 0.93
N GLU A 380 -28.01 -14.93 1.31
CA GLU A 380 -29.24 -14.57 0.61
C GLU A 380 -29.30 -13.06 0.45
N ALA A 381 -29.18 -12.57 -0.77
CA ALA A 381 -29.13 -11.14 -1.08
C ALA A 381 -30.09 -10.80 -2.23
N VAL A 382 -30.52 -9.55 -2.29
CA VAL A 382 -31.33 -9.05 -3.39
C VAL A 382 -30.82 -7.69 -3.84
N ASP A 383 -30.67 -7.53 -5.15
CA ASP A 383 -30.25 -6.29 -5.79
C ASP A 383 -31.43 -5.32 -6.05
N ALA A 384 -32.33 -5.17 -5.08
CA ALA A 384 -33.51 -4.34 -5.22
C ALA A 384 -33.76 -3.49 -3.98
N ALA A 385 -34.09 -2.22 -4.21
CA ALA A 385 -34.67 -1.36 -3.21
C ALA A 385 -36.18 -1.57 -3.16
N PHE A 386 -36.73 -1.72 -1.96
CA PHE A 386 -38.16 -1.80 -1.72
C PHE A 386 -38.71 -0.40 -1.44
N SER A 387 -39.66 0.06 -2.28
CA SER A 387 -40.46 1.22 -1.94
C SER A 387 -41.51 0.77 -0.90
N VAL A 388 -41.51 1.39 0.26
CA VAL A 388 -42.36 1.00 1.37
C VAL A 388 -43.50 2.02 1.51
N SER A 389 -44.73 1.55 1.53
CA SER A 389 -45.92 2.40 1.65
C SER A 389 -45.92 3.20 2.95
N ALA A 390 -46.43 4.43 2.93
CA ALA A 390 -46.46 5.29 4.11
C ALA A 390 -47.15 4.60 5.30
N GLY A 391 -46.46 4.55 6.45
CA GLY A 391 -46.92 3.89 7.65
C GLY A 391 -46.65 2.39 7.72
N ASN A 392 -46.11 1.78 6.69
CA ASN A 392 -45.65 0.40 6.68
C ASN A 392 -44.16 0.28 7.06
N ALA A 393 -43.73 -0.93 7.35
CA ALA A 393 -42.35 -1.37 7.53
C ALA A 393 -42.12 -2.67 6.76
N LEU A 394 -40.88 -3.02 6.54
CA LEU A 394 -40.51 -4.38 6.12
C LEU A 394 -40.35 -5.30 7.34
N PHE A 395 -40.65 -6.56 7.13
CA PHE A 395 -40.51 -7.59 8.14
C PHE A 395 -39.78 -8.78 7.52
N ILE A 396 -38.70 -9.20 8.16
CA ILE A 396 -37.84 -10.28 7.70
C ILE A 396 -38.10 -11.51 8.58
N ARG A 397 -38.24 -12.69 7.92
CA ARG A 397 -38.17 -13.99 8.59
C ARG A 397 -37.12 -14.83 7.89
N ILE A 398 -36.36 -15.56 8.66
CA ILE A 398 -35.29 -16.45 8.15
C ILE A 398 -35.67 -17.87 8.54
N HIS A 399 -35.79 -18.76 7.56
CA HIS A 399 -36.18 -20.16 7.79
C HIS A 399 -35.00 -21.06 7.39
N ALA A 400 -34.64 -21.98 8.28
CA ALA A 400 -33.65 -23.02 8.01
C ALA A 400 -34.33 -24.19 7.25
N ASN A 401 -34.21 -24.24 5.94
CA ASN A 401 -34.76 -25.31 5.09
C ASN A 401 -34.03 -26.65 5.36
N ALA A 402 -32.71 -26.60 5.58
CA ALA A 402 -31.90 -27.69 6.06
C ALA A 402 -30.82 -27.13 6.98
N HIS A 403 -30.82 -27.59 8.21
CA HIS A 403 -29.86 -27.13 9.21
C HIS A 403 -28.72 -28.10 9.38
N TYR A 404 -27.48 -27.64 9.14
CA TYR A 404 -26.30 -28.43 9.41
C TYR A 404 -25.98 -28.41 10.91
N SER A 405 -26.19 -29.60 11.57
CA SER A 405 -25.89 -29.74 13.00
C SER A 405 -24.40 -29.72 13.28
N ARG A 406 -23.93 -28.73 14.00
CA ARG A 406 -22.54 -28.55 14.43
C ARG A 406 -22.45 -28.08 15.89
N SER A 407 -21.26 -28.16 16.47
CA SER A 407 -21.02 -27.80 17.87
C SER A 407 -21.06 -26.27 18.09
N VAL A 408 -20.88 -25.48 17.02
CA VAL A 408 -20.92 -24.02 17.06
C VAL A 408 -22.09 -23.57 16.18
N PRO A 409 -23.06 -22.80 16.72
CA PRO A 409 -24.13 -22.21 15.94
C PRO A 409 -23.65 -21.27 14.85
N ASP A 410 -24.46 -21.06 13.83
CA ASP A 410 -24.21 -20.06 12.81
C ASP A 410 -24.28 -18.65 13.41
N THR A 411 -23.45 -17.77 12.91
CA THR A 411 -23.56 -16.33 13.13
C THR A 411 -24.18 -15.71 11.88
N ILE A 412 -25.44 -15.29 12.00
CA ILE A 412 -26.22 -14.69 10.93
C ILE A 412 -26.05 -13.17 11.00
N GLU A 413 -25.62 -12.58 9.91
CA GLU A 413 -25.52 -11.14 9.73
C GLU A 413 -26.62 -10.67 8.78
N VAL A 414 -27.32 -9.61 9.18
CA VAL A 414 -28.38 -8.95 8.38
C VAL A 414 -27.94 -7.53 8.11
N ALA A 415 -27.95 -7.10 6.85
CA ALA A 415 -27.62 -5.74 6.48
C ALA A 415 -28.69 -5.11 5.60
N THR A 416 -28.93 -3.82 5.83
CA THR A 416 -29.87 -2.99 5.07
C THR A 416 -29.26 -1.61 4.84
N PHE A 417 -29.49 -1.05 3.67
CA PHE A 417 -29.16 0.33 3.37
C PHE A 417 -30.46 1.15 3.33
N PHE A 418 -30.52 2.31 4.01
CA PHE A 418 -31.74 3.10 4.27
C PHE A 418 -32.84 2.38 5.07
N GLY A 419 -32.59 1.23 5.65
CA GLY A 419 -33.45 0.55 6.59
C GLY A 419 -32.97 0.76 8.03
N GLN A 420 -33.89 0.87 8.96
CA GLN A 420 -33.61 0.86 10.40
C GLN A 420 -34.10 -0.44 11.00
N ILE A 421 -33.17 -1.32 11.35
CA ILE A 421 -33.47 -2.51 12.16
C ILE A 421 -34.08 -2.04 13.50
N GLU A 422 -35.13 -2.71 13.99
CA GLU A 422 -35.80 -2.34 15.23
C GLU A 422 -34.85 -2.20 16.42
N PRO A 423 -35.09 -1.25 17.34
CA PRO A 423 -34.19 -1.00 18.49
C PRO A 423 -33.95 -2.26 19.33
N GLY A 424 -32.70 -2.45 19.76
CA GLY A 424 -32.26 -3.60 20.54
C GLY A 424 -31.93 -4.86 19.72
N ARG A 425 -32.08 -4.80 18.40
CA ARG A 425 -31.66 -5.84 17.44
C ARG A 425 -30.48 -5.38 16.58
N GLN A 426 -30.09 -4.15 16.70
CA GLN A 426 -28.98 -3.54 15.98
C GLN A 426 -27.63 -3.93 16.59
N SER A 427 -26.60 -3.97 15.75
CA SER A 427 -25.22 -4.17 16.18
C SER A 427 -24.31 -3.13 15.52
N VAL A 428 -23.35 -2.60 16.28
CA VAL A 428 -22.34 -1.70 15.75
C VAL A 428 -21.06 -2.48 15.35
N PRO A 429 -20.50 -3.35 16.20
CA PRO A 429 -19.34 -4.14 15.82
C PRO A 429 -19.62 -5.03 14.60
N TYR A 430 -18.63 -5.17 13.74
CA TYR A 430 -18.67 -5.93 12.48
C TYR A 430 -19.50 -5.28 11.35
N SER A 431 -20.10 -4.12 11.54
CA SER A 431 -20.85 -3.43 10.49
C SER A 431 -19.99 -2.99 9.30
N ALA A 432 -18.66 -2.86 9.49
CA ALA A 432 -17.67 -2.59 8.44
C ALA A 432 -17.16 -3.84 7.71
N ALA A 433 -17.62 -5.05 8.08
CA ALA A 433 -17.27 -6.28 7.36
C ALA A 433 -18.10 -6.41 6.08
N LYS A 434 -17.90 -5.52 5.12
CA LYS A 434 -18.67 -5.39 3.87
C LYS A 434 -17.78 -5.45 2.64
N PRO A 435 -18.35 -5.81 1.47
CA PRO A 435 -17.61 -5.87 0.22
C PRO A 435 -16.83 -4.58 -0.05
N VAL A 436 -15.60 -4.71 -0.53
CA VAL A 436 -14.57 -3.68 -0.72
C VAL A 436 -13.99 -3.17 0.61
N VAL A 437 -14.84 -2.82 1.59
CA VAL A 437 -14.40 -2.26 2.89
C VAL A 437 -13.52 -3.25 3.64
N ASP A 438 -13.87 -4.53 3.62
CA ASP A 438 -13.15 -5.60 4.32
C ASP A 438 -11.94 -6.15 3.55
N SER A 439 -11.60 -5.61 2.39
CA SER A 439 -10.42 -6.01 1.63
C SER A 439 -9.13 -6.01 2.47
N ARG A 440 -8.27 -7.00 2.21
CA ARG A 440 -6.94 -7.15 2.84
C ARG A 440 -5.86 -6.34 2.15
N ASN A 441 -6.18 -5.72 1.01
CA ASN A 441 -5.18 -5.04 0.20
C ASN A 441 -4.69 -3.76 0.89
N PRO A 442 -3.36 -3.58 1.09
CA PRO A 442 -2.83 -2.40 1.77
C PRO A 442 -2.96 -1.09 0.95
N SER A 443 -3.30 -1.17 -0.34
CA SER A 443 -3.60 0.00 -1.18
C SER A 443 -5.04 0.49 -1.02
N LEU A 444 -5.91 -0.27 -0.31
CA LEU A 444 -7.23 0.17 0.08
C LEU A 444 -7.17 1.02 1.35
N ILE A 445 -7.97 2.07 1.35
CA ILE A 445 -8.30 2.86 2.54
C ILE A 445 -9.83 2.91 2.67
N ALA A 446 -10.37 2.17 3.64
CA ALA A 446 -11.75 2.28 4.06
C ALA A 446 -11.90 3.47 5.01
N VAL A 447 -12.77 4.42 4.69
CA VAL A 447 -12.87 5.71 5.38
C VAL A 447 -14.17 5.79 6.18
N GLY A 448 -14.05 5.86 7.50
CA GLY A 448 -15.14 6.16 8.42
C GLY A 448 -15.45 7.65 8.50
N ALA A 449 -16.58 8.00 9.08
CA ALA A 449 -17.07 9.37 9.16
C ALA A 449 -16.99 9.95 10.58
N ILE A 450 -16.52 11.20 10.67
CA ILE A 450 -16.63 12.07 11.84
C ILE A 450 -17.63 13.17 11.51
N ASP A 451 -18.56 13.44 12.41
CA ASP A 451 -19.52 14.54 12.27
C ASP A 451 -19.08 15.75 13.12
N PRO A 452 -18.46 16.78 12.52
CA PRO A 452 -17.99 17.95 13.26
C PRO A 452 -19.13 18.87 13.73
N ALA A 453 -20.33 18.76 13.15
CA ALA A 453 -21.47 19.60 13.52
C ALA A 453 -21.94 19.38 14.97
N ASN A 454 -21.63 18.22 15.54
CA ASN A 454 -21.96 17.90 16.93
C ASN A 454 -20.95 18.47 17.95
N GLY A 455 -20.00 19.29 17.55
CA GLY A 455 -18.96 19.87 18.42
C GLY A 455 -18.04 18.84 19.07
N SER A 456 -18.11 17.60 18.66
CA SER A 456 -17.32 16.48 19.13
C SER A 456 -16.49 15.90 18.00
N SER A 457 -15.25 15.51 18.29
CA SER A 457 -14.43 14.67 17.43
C SER A 457 -14.90 13.21 17.47
N GLY A 458 -16.21 12.98 17.70
CA GLY A 458 -16.80 11.66 17.80
C GLY A 458 -17.09 11.05 16.42
N VAL A 459 -16.92 9.72 16.33
CA VAL A 459 -17.36 8.98 15.15
C VAL A 459 -18.86 9.20 14.91
N ALA A 460 -19.25 9.43 13.66
CA ALA A 460 -20.65 9.61 13.32
C ALA A 460 -21.45 8.35 13.67
N PHE A 461 -22.65 8.51 14.24
CA PHE A 461 -23.43 7.40 14.78
C PHE A 461 -23.76 6.31 13.75
N TYR A 462 -23.81 6.67 12.47
CA TYR A 462 -24.07 5.76 11.35
C TYR A 462 -22.80 5.11 10.81
N SER A 463 -21.61 5.65 11.08
CA SER A 463 -20.35 5.17 10.50
C SER A 463 -20.09 3.72 10.91
N SER A 464 -19.97 2.84 9.92
CA SER A 464 -19.72 1.42 10.14
C SER A 464 -18.39 1.17 10.84
N GLN A 465 -18.36 0.21 11.75
CA GLN A 465 -17.23 -0.10 12.61
C GLN A 465 -16.83 -1.56 12.52
N GLY A 466 -15.53 -1.80 12.70
CA GLY A 466 -14.98 -3.14 12.72
C GLY A 466 -15.30 -3.95 13.98
N PRO A 467 -14.62 -5.07 14.15
CA PRO A 467 -13.66 -5.65 13.23
C PRO A 467 -14.31 -6.27 11.98
N THR A 468 -13.49 -6.68 11.01
CA THR A 468 -13.91 -7.63 9.97
C THR A 468 -14.14 -9.01 10.56
N ASN A 469 -14.74 -9.94 9.80
CA ASN A 469 -15.01 -11.30 10.32
C ASN A 469 -13.75 -12.13 10.59
N ASP A 470 -12.58 -11.73 10.04
CA ASP A 470 -11.27 -12.28 10.36
C ASP A 470 -10.50 -11.45 11.42
N GLY A 471 -11.15 -10.46 12.03
CA GLY A 471 -10.63 -9.72 13.20
C GLY A 471 -9.76 -8.50 12.89
N ARG A 472 -9.65 -8.07 11.62
CA ARG A 472 -8.89 -6.86 11.26
C ARG A 472 -9.67 -5.60 11.63
N ILE A 473 -8.92 -4.57 12.02
CA ILE A 473 -9.47 -3.24 12.29
C ILE A 473 -10.02 -2.62 11.00
N LYS A 474 -11.22 -2.06 11.08
CA LYS A 474 -11.88 -1.20 10.09
C LYS A 474 -12.78 -0.18 10.82
N PRO A 475 -12.92 1.06 10.26
CA PRO A 475 -12.29 1.58 9.05
C PRO A 475 -10.76 1.66 9.18
N ASP A 476 -10.04 2.00 8.09
CA ASP A 476 -8.59 2.24 8.15
C ASP A 476 -8.27 3.61 8.78
N ILE A 477 -9.08 4.61 8.46
CA ILE A 477 -9.02 6.00 8.96
C ILE A 477 -10.43 6.58 9.04
N THR A 478 -10.55 7.76 9.63
CA THR A 478 -11.77 8.59 9.56
C THR A 478 -11.47 9.95 8.92
N ALA A 479 -12.53 10.57 8.39
CA ALA A 479 -12.46 11.91 7.81
C ALA A 479 -13.75 12.70 8.12
N PRO A 480 -13.73 14.03 8.02
CA PRO A 480 -14.91 14.88 8.17
C PRO A 480 -16.07 14.46 7.26
N SER A 481 -17.26 14.55 7.80
CA SER A 481 -18.53 14.30 7.15
C SER A 481 -19.53 15.39 7.55
N CYS A 482 -20.72 15.43 6.94
CA CYS A 482 -21.65 16.56 7.09
C CYS A 482 -20.99 17.88 6.70
N VAL A 483 -20.39 17.90 5.53
CA VAL A 483 -19.70 19.05 4.96
C VAL A 483 -20.63 19.86 4.04
N ARG A 484 -20.37 21.14 3.89
CA ARG A 484 -21.12 22.00 2.97
C ARG A 484 -20.82 21.63 1.52
N SER A 485 -21.85 21.70 0.69
CA SER A 485 -21.76 21.39 -0.74
C SER A 485 -22.76 22.27 -1.49
N THR A 486 -22.49 22.56 -2.77
CA THR A 486 -23.47 23.24 -3.63
C THR A 486 -24.69 22.37 -3.88
N ILE A 487 -24.52 21.05 -3.85
CA ILE A 487 -25.60 20.06 -4.02
C ILE A 487 -26.46 19.95 -2.76
N TYR A 488 -25.88 20.11 -1.58
CA TYR A 488 -26.56 20.03 -0.27
C TYR A 488 -26.37 21.33 0.52
N PRO A 489 -27.06 22.45 0.10
CA PRO A 489 -26.88 23.75 0.74
C PRO A 489 -27.52 23.78 2.14
N LEU A 490 -27.06 24.75 2.97
CA LEU A 490 -27.62 24.96 4.29
C LEU A 490 -29.18 25.08 4.26
N PRO A 491 -29.90 24.51 5.22
CA PRO A 491 -29.43 23.88 6.48
C PRO A 491 -28.97 22.41 6.36
N PHE A 492 -28.90 21.87 5.17
CA PHE A 492 -28.45 20.51 4.92
C PHE A 492 -26.93 20.47 4.76
N CYS A 493 -26.35 19.28 4.82
CA CYS A 493 -24.95 19.00 4.54
C CYS A 493 -24.85 17.70 3.74
N PHE A 494 -23.78 17.52 2.99
CA PHE A 494 -23.43 16.23 2.43
C PHE A 494 -22.81 15.36 3.53
N ASN A 495 -23.51 14.33 3.95
CA ASN A 495 -23.14 13.46 5.07
C ASN A 495 -22.84 12.02 4.62
N GLY A 496 -22.54 11.17 5.60
CA GLY A 496 -22.18 9.78 5.34
C GLY A 496 -20.68 9.59 5.17
N THR A 497 -20.25 8.34 5.24
CA THR A 497 -18.89 7.96 4.83
C THR A 497 -18.64 8.29 3.35
N SER A 498 -19.71 8.60 2.60
CA SER A 498 -19.68 9.11 1.24
C SER A 498 -19.01 10.48 1.10
N ALA A 499 -19.10 11.34 2.12
CA ALA A 499 -18.38 12.62 2.18
C ALA A 499 -16.93 12.42 2.68
N ALA A 500 -16.74 11.50 3.64
CA ALA A 500 -15.43 11.24 4.23
C ALA A 500 -14.41 10.62 3.24
N SER A 501 -14.86 9.71 2.36
CA SER A 501 -14.00 9.05 1.38
C SER A 501 -13.35 10.03 0.38
N PRO A 502 -14.10 10.93 -0.30
CA PRO A 502 -13.50 11.90 -1.20
C PRO A 502 -12.63 12.95 -0.47
N THR A 503 -12.92 13.28 0.79
CA THR A 503 -12.05 14.13 1.61
C THR A 503 -10.67 13.51 1.78
N ALA A 504 -10.61 12.22 2.12
CA ALA A 504 -9.35 11.48 2.24
C ALA A 504 -8.63 11.33 0.87
N ALA A 505 -9.38 11.09 -0.20
CA ALA A 505 -8.81 11.01 -1.56
C ALA A 505 -8.23 12.35 -2.03
N GLY A 506 -8.89 13.47 -1.70
CA GLY A 506 -8.39 14.82 -1.98
C GLY A 506 -7.12 15.15 -1.20
N MET A 507 -7.04 14.74 0.09
CA MET A 507 -5.79 14.82 0.86
C MET A 507 -4.67 14.02 0.18
N ALA A 508 -4.95 12.78 -0.24
CA ALA A 508 -3.97 11.96 -0.95
C ALA A 508 -3.53 12.59 -2.29
N ALA A 509 -4.43 13.31 -2.98
CA ALA A 509 -4.08 14.05 -4.19
C ALA A 509 -3.10 15.19 -3.91
N LEU A 510 -3.24 15.91 -2.78
CA LEU A 510 -2.27 16.90 -2.33
C LEU A 510 -0.90 16.26 -2.05
N LEU A 511 -0.87 15.14 -1.34
CA LEU A 511 0.37 14.41 -1.00
C LEU A 511 1.08 13.88 -2.25
N LEU A 512 0.33 13.26 -3.17
CA LEU A 512 0.86 12.73 -4.41
C LEU A 512 1.35 13.85 -5.34
N GLY A 513 0.60 14.95 -5.44
CA GLY A 513 0.97 16.12 -6.25
C GLY A 513 2.24 16.80 -5.78
N GLN A 514 2.60 16.63 -4.51
CA GLN A 514 3.87 17.10 -3.94
C GLN A 514 5.00 16.07 -4.04
N GLY A 515 4.75 14.90 -4.62
CA GLY A 515 5.75 13.85 -4.72
C GLY A 515 6.17 13.26 -3.37
N LEU A 516 5.30 13.26 -2.36
CA LEU A 516 5.61 12.74 -1.01
C LEU A 516 5.45 11.23 -0.90
N ALA A 517 4.82 10.60 -1.87
CA ALA A 517 4.73 9.14 -1.98
C ALA A 517 4.59 8.73 -3.45
N VAL A 518 4.97 7.50 -3.78
CA VAL A 518 4.54 6.90 -5.05
C VAL A 518 3.11 6.35 -4.90
N PRO A 519 2.35 6.26 -6.01
CA PRO A 519 0.99 5.73 -5.97
C PRO A 519 0.89 4.29 -5.44
N GLY A 520 -0.31 3.87 -5.07
CA GLY A 520 -0.61 2.56 -4.53
C GLY A 520 -0.37 2.51 -3.02
N MET A 521 0.16 1.40 -2.55
CA MET A 521 0.40 1.09 -1.15
C MET A 521 1.23 2.15 -0.38
N PRO A 522 2.29 2.78 -0.93
CA PRO A 522 3.04 3.83 -0.23
C PRO A 522 2.21 5.09 0.04
N LEU A 523 1.39 5.53 -0.93
CA LEU A 523 0.47 6.66 -0.74
C LEU A 523 -0.59 6.33 0.32
N ALA A 524 -1.12 5.10 0.30
CA ALA A 524 -2.05 4.63 1.33
C ALA A 524 -1.41 4.62 2.72
N ALA A 525 -0.17 4.16 2.84
CA ALA A 525 0.59 4.17 4.08
C ALA A 525 0.81 5.59 4.61
N LEU A 526 1.21 6.53 3.74
CA LEU A 526 1.41 7.93 4.13
C LEU A 526 0.09 8.58 4.56
N THR A 527 -1.01 8.32 3.87
CA THR A 527 -2.34 8.84 4.25
C THR A 527 -2.77 8.32 5.61
N LYS A 528 -2.56 7.03 5.89
CA LYS A 528 -2.85 6.42 7.21
C LYS A 528 -1.92 6.88 8.33
N HIS A 529 -0.73 7.36 7.99
CA HIS A 529 0.22 7.93 8.94
C HIS A 529 -0.12 9.37 9.36
N LEU A 530 -0.67 10.15 8.43
CA LEU A 530 -0.99 11.56 8.66
C LEU A 530 -2.40 11.72 9.24
N VAL A 531 -2.57 11.27 10.46
CA VAL A 531 -3.85 11.29 11.20
C VAL A 531 -3.66 11.84 12.61
N ARG A 532 -4.73 12.34 13.17
CA ARG A 532 -4.85 12.60 14.60
C ARG A 532 -5.51 11.40 15.26
N ASP A 533 -4.80 10.72 16.15
CA ASP A 533 -5.32 9.61 16.91
C ASP A 533 -6.51 10.07 17.78
N LEU A 534 -7.62 9.35 17.71
CA LEU A 534 -8.86 9.62 18.41
C LEU A 534 -9.35 8.34 19.08
N GLY A 535 -10.03 8.48 20.20
CA GLY A 535 -10.53 7.35 20.99
C GLY A 535 -9.43 6.73 21.88
N PRO A 536 -9.41 5.42 22.04
CA PRO A 536 -8.33 4.72 22.75
C PRO A 536 -6.99 4.92 22.01
N PRO A 537 -5.86 5.02 22.71
CA PRO A 537 -4.56 5.20 22.05
C PRO A 537 -4.23 4.08 21.07
N GLY A 538 -3.87 4.46 19.84
CA GLY A 538 -3.57 3.57 18.72
C GLY A 538 -4.79 3.15 17.92
N PRO A 539 -4.59 2.37 16.83
CA PRO A 539 -5.67 2.00 15.93
C PRO A 539 -6.79 1.21 16.60
N ASP A 540 -8.05 1.60 16.37
CA ASP A 540 -9.24 0.95 16.91
C ASP A 540 -10.35 0.77 15.86
N ASN A 541 -11.42 0.06 16.22
CA ASN A 541 -12.49 -0.29 15.29
C ASN A 541 -13.50 0.83 15.00
N ALA A 542 -13.41 1.98 15.66
CA ALA A 542 -14.27 3.13 15.44
C ALA A 542 -13.60 4.18 14.55
N TYR A 543 -12.33 4.46 14.80
CA TYR A 543 -11.58 5.52 14.16
C TYR A 543 -10.51 5.03 13.18
N GLY A 544 -10.22 3.73 13.14
CA GLY A 544 -9.05 3.21 12.45
C GLY A 544 -7.76 3.73 13.06
N ALA A 545 -6.84 4.24 12.25
CA ALA A 545 -5.64 4.92 12.73
C ALA A 545 -5.92 6.32 13.32
N GLY A 546 -7.10 6.91 13.05
CA GLY A 546 -7.51 8.24 13.51
C GLY A 546 -8.14 9.08 12.42
N GLU A 547 -8.37 10.36 12.71
CA GLU A 547 -8.89 11.36 11.77
C GLU A 547 -7.77 11.94 10.92
N ILE A 548 -7.97 12.00 9.61
CA ILE A 548 -7.00 12.61 8.69
C ILE A 548 -6.70 14.07 9.06
N LEU A 549 -5.42 14.41 9.10
CA LEU A 549 -4.98 15.77 9.37
C LEU A 549 -3.64 16.03 8.66
N LEU A 550 -3.62 16.96 7.73
CA LEU A 550 -2.39 17.42 7.10
C LEU A 550 -1.52 18.12 8.15
N PRO A 551 -0.24 17.80 8.23
CA PRO A 551 0.70 18.49 9.12
C PRO A 551 0.95 19.93 8.63
N ALA A 552 1.82 20.65 9.34
CA ALA A 552 2.35 21.90 8.82
C ALA A 552 2.92 21.72 7.41
N VAL A 553 2.78 22.77 6.60
CA VAL A 553 3.25 22.76 5.21
C VAL A 553 4.71 22.30 5.14
N PRO A 554 5.06 21.31 4.30
CA PRO A 554 6.42 20.81 4.21
C PRO A 554 7.43 21.90 3.87
N VAL A 555 8.53 21.94 4.61
CA VAL A 555 9.64 22.85 4.33
C VAL A 555 10.66 22.12 3.47
N PRO A 556 11.11 22.69 2.36
CA PRO A 556 12.16 22.10 1.54
C PRO A 556 13.42 21.79 2.34
N ILE A 557 14.13 20.74 1.97
CA ILE A 557 15.42 20.40 2.55
C ILE A 557 16.36 21.59 2.39
N ALA A 558 17.02 21.98 3.49
CA ALA A 558 18.01 23.04 3.45
C ALA A 558 19.22 22.61 2.60
N SER A 559 19.43 23.21 1.43
CA SER A 559 20.56 22.93 0.54
C SER A 559 21.87 23.60 1.00
N ALA A 560 22.05 23.78 2.30
CA ALA A 560 23.23 24.40 2.87
C ALA A 560 24.45 23.49 2.75
N ARG A 561 25.59 24.08 2.36
CA ARG A 561 26.89 23.39 2.42
C ARG A 561 27.22 23.08 3.87
N SER A 562 27.39 21.83 4.21
CA SER A 562 27.46 21.36 5.60
C SER A 562 28.75 20.58 5.87
N ALA A 563 29.35 20.83 7.01
CA ALA A 563 30.52 20.12 7.51
C ALA A 563 30.11 18.95 8.38
N PHE A 564 30.80 17.83 8.29
CA PHE A 564 30.56 16.62 9.09
C PHE A 564 31.19 16.74 10.48
N THR A 565 30.45 16.33 11.51
CA THR A 565 30.97 16.13 12.86
C THR A 565 30.80 14.66 13.23
N ALA A 566 31.91 13.96 13.42
CA ALA A 566 31.89 12.58 13.90
C ALA A 566 31.50 12.54 15.37
N LEU A 567 30.68 11.59 15.77
CA LEU A 567 30.45 11.27 17.17
C LEU A 567 31.60 10.45 17.72
N SER A 568 32.00 10.70 18.97
CA SER A 568 33.10 9.96 19.61
C SER A 568 32.80 8.46 19.77
N ALA A 569 31.50 8.10 19.84
CA ALA A 569 30.98 6.75 19.77
C ALA A 569 29.59 6.81 19.10
N PRO A 570 29.15 5.74 18.43
CA PRO A 570 27.81 5.68 17.87
C PRO A 570 26.74 5.91 18.94
N VAL A 571 25.72 6.71 18.62
CA VAL A 571 24.59 7.01 19.51
C VAL A 571 23.34 6.34 18.97
N ARG A 572 22.73 5.47 19.76
CA ARG A 572 21.45 4.84 19.41
C ARG A 572 20.31 5.85 19.48
N LEU A 573 19.77 6.22 18.33
CA LEU A 573 18.62 7.14 18.23
C LEU A 573 17.31 6.39 18.43
N LEU A 574 17.23 5.14 17.95
CA LEU A 574 16.05 4.31 18.01
C LEU A 574 16.41 2.82 18.12
N ASP A 575 15.72 2.12 18.98
CA ASP A 575 15.64 0.66 19.00
C ASP A 575 14.18 0.30 19.32
N THR A 576 13.43 -0.16 18.35
CA THR A 576 11.99 -0.40 18.50
C THR A 576 11.66 -1.72 19.19
N ARG A 577 12.66 -2.57 19.45
CA ARG A 577 12.46 -3.87 20.11
C ARG A 577 12.01 -3.68 21.57
N PRO A 578 10.89 -4.30 22.00
CA PRO A 578 10.35 -4.06 23.36
C PRO A 578 11.32 -4.35 24.48
N SER A 579 12.20 -5.35 24.31
CA SER A 579 13.19 -5.78 25.33
C SER A 579 14.38 -4.83 25.48
N SER A 580 14.65 -3.99 24.48
CA SER A 580 15.80 -3.08 24.43
C SER A 580 15.41 -1.68 23.92
N PHE A 581 14.15 -1.32 24.08
CA PHE A 581 13.59 -0.08 23.56
C PHE A 581 14.40 1.16 23.93
N ILE A 582 14.74 1.96 22.93
CA ILE A 582 15.35 3.29 23.05
C ILE A 582 14.64 4.18 22.03
N GLY A 583 14.16 5.34 22.47
CA GLY A 583 13.49 6.31 21.63
C GLY A 583 12.26 6.93 22.27
N PRO A 584 11.48 7.73 21.54
CA PRO A 584 10.19 8.23 22.00
C PRO A 584 9.23 7.08 22.32
N GLY A 585 8.53 7.14 23.48
CA GLY A 585 7.75 6.03 24.02
C GLY A 585 6.62 5.48 23.12
N ASN A 586 6.18 6.26 22.13
CA ASN A 586 5.22 5.84 21.12
C ASN A 586 5.81 5.02 19.96
N LEU A 587 7.13 4.80 19.92
CA LEU A 587 7.83 4.09 18.86
C LEU A 587 8.26 2.66 19.24
N VAL A 588 7.58 2.02 20.18
CA VAL A 588 7.82 0.61 20.52
C VAL A 588 7.21 -0.31 19.45
N GLY A 589 8.02 -1.21 18.90
CA GLY A 589 7.58 -2.22 17.91
C GLY A 589 7.18 -3.57 18.57
N PRO A 590 7.05 -4.65 17.79
CA PRO A 590 7.26 -4.70 16.34
C PRO A 590 6.13 -4.01 15.56
N TYR A 591 6.47 -3.44 14.43
CA TYR A 591 5.53 -2.74 13.57
C TYR A 591 4.89 -3.66 12.54
N PRO A 592 3.62 -3.39 12.13
CA PRO A 592 3.03 -4.04 10.98
C PRO A 592 3.74 -3.64 9.67
N GLN A 593 3.45 -4.36 8.60
CA GLN A 593 3.90 -3.95 7.26
C GLN A 593 3.39 -2.54 6.92
N PHE A 594 4.20 -1.81 6.15
CA PHE A 594 3.90 -0.46 5.63
C PHE A 594 3.80 0.64 6.71
N ALA A 595 4.28 0.40 7.91
CA ALA A 595 4.39 1.43 8.94
C ALA A 595 5.40 2.53 8.54
N ILE A 596 5.12 3.74 8.97
CA ILE A 596 6.03 4.89 8.88
C ILE A 596 6.34 5.36 10.30
N LEU A 597 7.62 5.62 10.57
CA LEU A 597 8.09 6.15 11.86
C LEU A 597 8.80 7.47 11.63
N ASP A 598 8.37 8.54 12.29
CA ASP A 598 9.10 9.81 12.31
C ASP A 598 10.01 9.84 13.54
N VAL A 599 11.32 9.87 13.28
CA VAL A 599 12.37 9.80 14.31
C VAL A 599 12.99 11.18 14.50
N PRO A 600 12.73 11.85 15.65
CA PRO A 600 13.34 13.13 15.96
C PRO A 600 14.85 12.97 16.18
N VAL A 601 15.67 13.57 15.33
CA VAL A 601 17.13 13.35 15.32
C VAL A 601 17.83 13.99 16.53
N SER A 602 17.33 15.13 16.98
CA SER A 602 17.94 15.88 18.11
C SER A 602 17.44 15.44 19.50
N ALA A 603 16.51 14.48 19.58
CA ALA A 603 15.92 14.04 20.85
C ALA A 603 16.94 13.47 21.83
N SER A 604 18.06 12.93 21.35
CA SER A 604 19.16 12.43 22.18
C SER A 604 19.95 13.54 22.90
N GLY A 605 19.76 14.82 22.53
CA GLY A 605 20.57 15.97 22.99
C GLY A 605 21.99 16.01 22.45
N THR A 606 22.43 15.00 21.70
CA THR A 606 23.79 14.90 21.14
C THR A 606 23.90 15.55 19.77
N ILE A 607 22.83 15.49 18.95
CA ILE A 607 22.77 16.06 17.61
C ILE A 607 22.06 17.42 17.71
N PRO A 608 22.68 18.52 17.22
CA PRO A 608 22.07 19.84 17.32
C PRO A 608 20.86 19.96 16.36
N THR A 609 19.90 20.80 16.74
CA THR A 609 18.70 21.09 15.94
C THR A 609 19.02 21.76 14.58
N THR A 610 20.24 22.28 14.43
CA THR A 610 20.73 22.90 13.19
C THR A 610 21.31 21.88 12.19
N ALA A 611 21.34 20.58 12.58
CA ALA A 611 21.83 19.53 11.67
C ALA A 611 20.97 19.44 10.40
N THR A 612 21.62 19.36 9.25
CA THR A 612 20.97 19.25 7.92
C THR A 612 20.88 17.83 7.42
N ALA A 613 21.74 16.94 7.94
CA ALA A 613 21.70 15.49 7.65
C ALA A 613 22.36 14.73 8.80
N VAL A 614 22.02 13.45 8.90
CA VAL A 614 22.59 12.50 9.86
C VAL A 614 23.20 11.32 9.13
N ALA A 615 24.39 10.89 9.53
CA ALA A 615 25.01 9.65 9.09
C ALA A 615 24.64 8.55 10.08
N VAL A 616 23.91 7.54 9.61
CA VAL A 616 23.34 6.48 10.46
C VAL A 616 23.69 5.10 9.91
N ASN A 617 23.73 4.12 10.80
CA ASN A 617 23.56 2.71 10.48
C ASN A 617 22.12 2.32 10.85
N ILE A 618 21.36 1.83 9.88
CA ILE A 618 19.97 1.40 10.07
C ILE A 618 19.97 -0.13 9.98
N THR A 619 19.37 -0.81 10.95
CA THR A 619 19.24 -2.27 10.96
C THR A 619 17.79 -2.67 11.01
N SER A 620 17.34 -3.44 10.01
CA SER A 620 16.05 -4.15 10.05
C SER A 620 16.23 -5.48 10.78
N THR A 621 15.32 -5.82 11.70
CA THR A 621 15.29 -7.09 12.42
C THR A 621 13.86 -7.56 12.66
N ASP A 622 13.68 -8.85 12.88
CA ASP A 622 12.37 -9.48 13.10
C ASP A 622 11.35 -9.17 11.99
N SER A 623 11.84 -8.97 10.76
CA SER A 623 10.99 -8.67 9.61
C SER A 623 9.99 -9.80 9.36
N ALA A 624 8.71 -9.45 9.18
CA ALA A 624 7.65 -10.43 8.92
C ALA A 624 7.74 -11.03 7.51
N ASN A 625 8.18 -10.21 6.54
CA ASN A 625 8.23 -10.59 5.12
C ASN A 625 9.52 -10.09 4.46
N PRO A 626 9.97 -10.75 3.36
CA PRO A 626 10.99 -10.18 2.50
C PRO A 626 10.42 -8.94 1.79
N PHE A 627 11.12 -7.83 1.87
CA PHE A 627 10.83 -6.58 1.15
C PHE A 627 12.00 -5.59 1.35
N TYR A 628 11.72 -4.30 1.56
CA TYR A 628 12.74 -3.30 1.84
C TYR A 628 12.38 -2.42 3.05
N VAL A 629 13.34 -1.65 3.53
CA VAL A 629 13.17 -0.52 4.46
C VAL A 629 13.73 0.72 3.79
N GLN A 630 13.04 1.84 3.91
CA GLN A 630 13.43 3.12 3.35
C GLN A 630 13.64 4.15 4.47
N ALA A 631 14.73 4.90 4.41
CA ALA A 631 14.98 6.05 5.26
C ALA A 631 15.06 7.32 4.41
N LEU A 632 14.32 8.34 4.81
CA LEU A 632 14.16 9.58 4.04
C LEU A 632 13.91 10.77 4.97
N PRO A 633 14.09 12.02 4.50
CA PRO A 633 13.71 13.22 5.26
C PRO A 633 12.18 13.28 5.43
N THR A 634 11.72 13.61 6.62
CA THR A 634 10.28 13.68 6.93
C THR A 634 9.58 14.69 6.04
N LEU A 635 8.54 14.23 5.30
CA LEU A 635 7.74 15.04 4.37
C LEU A 635 8.58 15.80 3.30
N ALA A 636 9.73 15.28 2.92
CA ALA A 636 10.60 15.90 1.92
C ALA A 636 11.29 14.86 1.02
N GLY A 637 10.66 13.74 0.82
CA GLY A 637 11.06 12.67 -0.08
C GLY A 637 9.90 11.71 -0.33
N ALA A 638 9.91 11.01 -1.46
CA ALA A 638 8.84 10.13 -1.87
C ALA A 638 8.88 8.78 -1.14
N ILE A 639 7.89 8.53 -0.28
CA ILE A 639 7.67 7.21 0.31
C ILE A 639 7.49 6.17 -0.83
N GLY A 640 8.26 5.10 -0.76
CA GLY A 640 8.20 3.99 -1.72
C GLY A 640 9.04 4.13 -2.99
N ALA A 641 9.70 5.28 -3.22
CA ALA A 641 10.44 5.53 -4.46
C ALA A 641 11.78 4.77 -4.55
N PHE A 642 12.41 4.50 -3.42
CA PHE A 642 13.73 3.84 -3.35
C PHE A 642 13.83 2.97 -2.09
N SER A 643 14.89 2.16 -2.00
CA SER A 643 15.19 1.36 -0.81
C SER A 643 16.49 1.82 -0.15
N THR A 644 16.54 1.77 1.19
CA THR A 644 17.81 1.87 1.94
C THR A 644 18.34 0.50 2.28
N ILE A 645 17.48 -0.42 2.70
CA ILE A 645 17.83 -1.81 3.04
C ILE A 645 16.94 -2.74 2.22
N ASN A 646 17.48 -3.83 1.71
CA ASN A 646 16.70 -4.92 1.13
C ASN A 646 16.79 -6.15 2.04
N VAL A 647 15.64 -6.70 2.42
CA VAL A 647 15.48 -7.89 3.25
C VAL A 647 15.02 -9.04 2.37
N ALA A 648 15.84 -10.08 2.28
CA ALA A 648 15.59 -11.20 1.36
C ALA A 648 14.72 -12.31 1.95
N THR A 649 14.76 -12.49 3.27
CA THR A 649 14.00 -13.54 3.97
C THR A 649 13.41 -12.99 5.26
N PRO A 650 12.29 -13.56 5.73
CA PRO A 650 11.77 -13.22 7.06
C PRO A 650 12.83 -13.38 8.14
N GLN A 651 12.77 -12.53 9.16
CA GLN A 651 13.67 -12.51 10.33
C GLN A 651 15.17 -12.27 10.01
N GLN A 652 15.51 -11.90 8.78
CA GLN A 652 16.88 -11.53 8.44
C GLN A 652 17.28 -10.24 9.17
N ILE A 653 18.43 -10.26 9.84
CA ILE A 653 19.03 -9.04 10.42
C ILE A 653 19.90 -8.41 9.34
N ARG A 654 19.49 -7.24 8.85
CA ARG A 654 20.17 -6.56 7.74
C ARG A 654 20.44 -5.09 8.10
N PRO A 655 21.71 -4.69 8.23
CA PRO A 655 22.10 -3.29 8.37
C PRO A 655 22.38 -2.67 7.01
N ASN A 656 22.29 -1.34 6.95
CA ASN A 656 22.96 -0.54 5.94
C ASN A 656 23.30 0.85 6.50
N PHE A 657 24.37 1.41 6.03
CA PHE A 657 24.73 2.81 6.26
C PHE A 657 23.86 3.73 5.41
N ALA A 658 23.54 4.92 5.91
CA ALA A 658 22.90 5.97 5.12
C ALA A 658 23.31 7.35 5.63
N VAL A 659 23.45 8.32 4.72
CA VAL A 659 23.39 9.73 5.08
C VAL A 659 21.97 10.20 4.75
N VAL A 660 21.18 10.49 5.77
CA VAL A 660 19.77 10.86 5.58
C VAL A 660 19.64 12.38 5.81
N PRO A 661 19.17 13.15 4.81
CA PRO A 661 18.83 14.56 5.02
C PRO A 661 17.76 14.70 6.12
N ILE A 662 17.81 15.78 6.88
CA ILE A 662 16.84 16.07 7.93
C ILE A 662 15.85 17.11 7.43
N ALA A 663 14.56 16.83 7.58
CA ALA A 663 13.50 17.80 7.37
C ALA A 663 12.54 17.77 8.56
N GLN A 664 11.93 18.89 8.91
CA GLN A 664 11.06 19.02 10.09
C GLN A 664 11.73 18.56 11.42
N GLY A 665 13.06 18.58 11.48
CA GLY A 665 13.83 18.09 12.65
C GLY A 665 13.90 16.57 12.79
N SER A 666 13.38 15.81 11.83
CA SER A 666 13.20 14.35 11.86
C SER A 666 13.65 13.68 10.57
N ILE A 667 13.82 12.37 10.64
CA ILE A 667 13.87 11.46 9.51
C ILE A 667 12.71 10.47 9.60
N SER A 668 12.16 10.07 8.47
CA SER A 668 11.11 9.05 8.39
C SER A 668 11.67 7.70 7.98
N ILE A 669 11.19 6.64 8.61
CA ILE A 669 11.51 5.25 8.27
C ILE A 669 10.24 4.57 7.81
N PHE A 670 10.19 4.18 6.55
CA PHE A 670 9.10 3.38 5.98
C PHE A 670 9.47 1.91 6.01
N ILE A 671 8.60 1.06 6.59
CA ILE A 671 8.88 -0.34 6.91
C ILE A 671 7.88 -1.27 6.20
N PRO A 672 7.96 -1.45 4.88
CA PRO A 672 7.10 -2.41 4.17
C PRO A 672 7.28 -3.86 4.62
N THR A 673 8.46 -4.21 5.17
CA THR A 673 8.74 -5.54 5.72
C THR A 673 7.95 -5.87 6.98
N GLY A 674 7.47 -4.83 7.71
CA GLY A 674 7.11 -4.98 9.13
C GLY A 674 8.33 -5.36 10.00
N GLY A 675 8.13 -5.53 11.31
CA GLY A 675 9.18 -5.93 12.25
C GLY A 675 9.77 -4.77 13.05
N ASN A 676 11.04 -4.89 13.42
CA ASN A 676 11.74 -3.90 14.23
C ASN A 676 12.84 -3.18 13.45
N VAL A 677 13.15 -1.95 13.90
CA VAL A 677 14.24 -1.13 13.34
C VAL A 677 15.12 -0.59 14.45
N ILE A 678 16.43 -0.58 14.19
CA ILE A 678 17.45 0.00 15.05
C ILE A 678 18.17 1.09 14.25
N ILE A 679 18.42 2.26 14.86
CA ILE A 679 19.12 3.37 14.22
C ILE A 679 20.26 3.84 15.13
N ASP A 680 21.48 3.71 14.65
CA ASP A 680 22.69 4.16 15.32
C ASP A 680 23.31 5.33 14.54
N ALA A 681 23.35 6.53 15.13
CA ALA A 681 24.01 7.68 14.54
C ALA A 681 25.52 7.62 14.75
N MET A 682 26.28 7.85 13.67
CA MET A 682 27.75 7.90 13.68
C MET A 682 28.28 9.35 13.63
N GLY A 683 27.44 10.27 13.17
CA GLY A 683 27.77 11.68 13.04
C GLY A 683 26.65 12.46 12.37
N TYR A 684 26.84 13.72 12.20
CA TYR A 684 25.87 14.63 11.61
C TYR A 684 26.55 15.74 10.80
N PHE A 685 25.79 16.40 9.95
CA PHE A 685 26.23 17.52 9.13
C PHE A 685 25.57 18.80 9.61
N THR A 686 26.34 19.87 9.77
CA THR A 686 25.85 21.21 10.15
C THR A 686 26.28 22.26 9.12
N PRO A 687 25.46 23.31 8.88
CA PRO A 687 25.81 24.38 7.94
C PRO A 687 27.19 24.93 8.26
N SER A 688 28.06 25.05 7.26
CA SER A 688 29.31 25.72 7.38
C SER A 688 29.10 27.25 7.45
N PRO A 689 29.79 28.00 8.32
CA PRO A 689 29.65 29.44 8.41
C PRO A 689 30.10 30.13 7.12
N THR A 690 29.66 31.37 6.92
CA THR A 690 30.04 32.19 5.78
C THR A 690 31.32 33.00 6.13
N PRO A 691 32.39 33.01 5.30
CA PRO A 691 32.54 32.35 4.01
C PRO A 691 32.54 30.81 4.16
N THR A 692 31.98 30.10 3.17
CA THR A 692 31.73 28.65 3.21
C THR A 692 32.98 27.78 3.08
N THR A 693 34.01 28.08 3.89
CA THR A 693 35.26 27.32 3.98
C THR A 693 35.47 26.89 5.44
N THR A 694 35.87 25.66 5.62
CA THR A 694 36.21 25.09 6.93
C THR A 694 37.45 24.20 6.83
N ALA A 695 38.21 24.10 7.90
CA ALA A 695 39.30 23.13 8.02
C ALA A 695 38.75 21.74 8.28
N ALA A 696 37.86 21.60 9.28
CA ALA A 696 37.33 20.32 9.74
C ALA A 696 36.03 19.95 9.02
N GLY A 697 35.77 18.64 8.96
CA GLY A 697 34.48 18.09 8.57
C GLY A 697 34.20 18.00 7.07
N ARG A 698 35.24 18.18 6.24
CA ARG A 698 35.15 18.02 4.79
C ARG A 698 35.44 16.57 4.39
N PHE A 699 34.65 16.02 3.51
CA PHE A 699 34.94 14.72 2.91
C PHE A 699 35.90 14.86 1.74
N VAL A 700 37.06 14.21 1.81
CA VAL A 700 38.03 14.12 0.73
C VAL A 700 37.96 12.71 0.15
N PRO A 701 37.35 12.53 -1.02
CA PRO A 701 37.20 11.22 -1.62
C PRO A 701 38.52 10.76 -2.27
N VAL A 702 38.84 9.47 -2.13
CA VAL A 702 39.94 8.82 -2.86
C VAL A 702 39.42 7.80 -3.86
N ASN A 703 40.23 7.31 -4.77
CA ASN A 703 39.91 6.10 -5.51
C ASN A 703 39.83 4.95 -4.51
N PRO A 704 38.81 4.08 -4.58
CA PRO A 704 38.68 2.97 -3.65
C PRO A 704 39.96 2.15 -3.52
N HIS A 705 40.48 1.98 -2.31
CA HIS A 705 41.75 1.33 -2.06
C HIS A 705 41.68 0.31 -0.93
N ARG A 706 42.06 -0.93 -1.20
CA ARG A 706 42.09 -2.00 -0.18
C ARG A 706 43.24 -1.77 0.81
N VAL A 707 42.89 -1.68 2.08
CA VAL A 707 43.83 -1.44 3.19
C VAL A 707 43.96 -2.63 4.13
N LEU A 708 43.01 -3.57 4.11
CA LEU A 708 43.03 -4.83 4.85
C LEU A 708 42.37 -5.95 4.05
N ASP A 709 42.98 -7.10 3.99
CA ASP A 709 42.38 -8.37 3.53
C ASP A 709 43.00 -9.53 4.30
N THR A 710 42.25 -10.15 5.20
CA THR A 710 42.76 -11.23 6.04
C THR A 710 42.74 -12.60 5.38
N ARG A 711 42.28 -12.72 4.12
CA ARG A 711 42.26 -13.99 3.37
C ARG A 711 43.67 -14.39 2.93
N PRO A 712 44.14 -15.61 3.25
CA PRO A 712 45.50 -16.02 2.94
C PRO A 712 45.72 -16.25 1.44
N THR A 713 44.70 -16.50 0.67
CA THR A 713 44.75 -16.80 -0.77
C THR A 713 44.68 -15.56 -1.67
N GLN A 714 44.39 -14.40 -1.09
CA GLN A 714 44.33 -13.11 -1.78
C GLN A 714 45.46 -12.23 -1.29
N PRO A 715 46.35 -11.77 -2.18
CA PRO A 715 47.45 -10.88 -1.78
C PRO A 715 46.88 -9.48 -1.46
N GLY A 716 46.30 -9.31 -0.27
CA GLY A 716 45.86 -8.02 0.25
C GLY A 716 46.81 -7.47 1.30
N PRO A 717 46.76 -6.16 1.58
CA PRO A 717 47.56 -5.61 2.68
C PRO A 717 47.05 -6.17 4.01
N VAL A 718 48.05 -6.51 4.87
CA VAL A 718 47.78 -6.87 6.27
C VAL A 718 48.72 -6.03 7.14
N PRO A 719 48.35 -5.71 8.40
CA PRO A 719 49.25 -5.02 9.32
C PRO A 719 50.59 -5.75 9.45
N ALA A 720 51.71 -5.03 9.56
CA ALA A 720 53.04 -5.62 9.64
C ALA A 720 53.21 -6.62 10.78
N ALA A 721 52.42 -6.49 11.84
CA ALA A 721 52.44 -7.43 12.99
C ALA A 721 51.37 -8.54 12.84
N TRP A 722 50.61 -8.60 11.74
CA TRP A 722 49.54 -9.58 11.54
C TRP A 722 50.00 -10.76 10.72
N SER A 723 49.86 -11.96 11.27
CA SER A 723 50.05 -13.18 10.49
C SER A 723 48.77 -13.53 9.77
N PRO A 724 48.71 -13.63 8.42
CA PRO A 724 47.47 -13.86 7.71
C PRO A 724 46.76 -15.13 8.20
N HIS A 725 45.56 -14.95 8.84
CA HIS A 725 44.68 -16.03 9.25
C HIS A 725 43.23 -15.50 9.27
N LYS A 726 42.22 -16.37 9.35
CA LYS A 726 40.85 -15.98 9.56
C LYS A 726 40.70 -15.52 10.99
N PRO A 727 40.32 -14.25 11.27
CA PRO A 727 40.05 -13.77 12.63
C PRO A 727 39.14 -14.70 13.41
N ALA A 728 39.49 -15.00 14.64
CA ALA A 728 38.67 -15.80 15.55
C ALA A 728 37.45 -15.03 16.07
N ALA A 729 36.52 -15.74 16.71
CA ALA A 729 35.41 -15.07 17.40
C ALA A 729 35.93 -14.12 18.48
N SER A 730 35.34 -12.94 18.58
CA SER A 730 35.72 -11.85 19.48
C SER A 730 37.13 -11.28 19.28
N GLU A 731 37.70 -11.46 18.09
CA GLU A 731 38.99 -10.88 17.77
C GLU A 731 38.84 -9.47 17.18
N THR A 732 39.80 -8.61 17.48
CA THR A 732 39.91 -7.24 16.95
C THR A 732 41.19 -7.12 16.13
N VAL A 733 41.04 -6.70 14.87
CA VAL A 733 42.14 -6.52 13.91
C VAL A 733 42.36 -5.03 13.72
N ARG A 734 43.63 -4.59 13.91
CA ARG A 734 44.05 -3.22 13.58
C ARG A 734 44.12 -3.04 12.07
N VAL A 735 43.79 -1.84 11.61
CA VAL A 735 43.88 -1.47 10.18
C VAL A 735 44.86 -0.34 10.06
N ASP A 736 45.99 -0.63 9.41
CA ASP A 736 47.01 0.34 9.05
C ASP A 736 46.70 0.89 7.65
N VAL A 737 46.68 2.22 7.48
CA VAL A 737 46.40 2.86 6.19
C VAL A 737 47.78 3.12 5.48
N PRO A 738 48.05 2.44 4.36
CA PRO A 738 49.29 2.64 3.66
C PRO A 738 49.37 4.00 2.95
N ALA A 739 50.54 4.56 2.80
CA ALA A 739 50.76 5.88 2.19
C ALA A 739 50.21 6.04 0.77
N ASN A 740 50.12 4.92 0.01
CA ASN A 740 49.52 4.91 -1.35
C ASN A 740 47.99 4.88 -1.40
N ALA A 741 47.31 4.81 -0.26
CA ALA A 741 45.88 4.88 -0.20
C ALA A 741 45.31 6.31 -0.42
N GLY A 742 46.14 7.32 -0.58
CA GLY A 742 45.74 8.69 -0.79
C GLY A 742 45.22 9.40 0.49
N VAL A 743 45.41 8.79 1.65
CA VAL A 743 45.03 9.36 2.95
C VAL A 743 46.29 9.94 3.61
N PRO A 744 46.31 11.23 4.00
CA PRO A 744 47.47 11.82 4.67
C PRO A 744 47.56 11.31 6.12
N THR A 745 48.80 11.39 6.66
CA THR A 745 49.07 10.98 8.05
C THR A 745 48.65 11.99 9.10
N THR A 746 48.25 13.19 8.69
CA THR A 746 47.79 14.31 9.56
C THR A 746 46.60 15.01 8.90
N GLY A 747 45.83 15.72 9.66
CA GLY A 747 44.68 16.41 9.08
C GLY A 747 43.43 15.52 8.89
N VAL A 748 43.40 14.34 9.49
CA VAL A 748 42.33 13.34 9.34
C VAL A 748 41.59 13.12 10.66
N ALA A 749 40.29 13.34 10.65
CA ALA A 749 39.42 13.08 11.80
C ALA A 749 38.80 11.66 11.77
N ALA A 750 38.46 11.18 10.57
CA ALA A 750 37.81 9.86 10.39
C ALA A 750 38.12 9.27 9.02
N LEU A 751 38.08 7.96 8.90
CA LEU A 751 38.08 7.24 7.63
C LEU A 751 36.67 6.96 7.16
N VAL A 752 36.46 7.02 5.84
CA VAL A 752 35.28 6.49 5.16
C VAL A 752 35.65 5.17 4.52
N VAL A 753 35.04 4.09 5.00
CA VAL A 753 35.42 2.72 4.61
C VAL A 753 34.22 1.91 4.14
N ASN A 754 34.48 0.93 3.26
CA ASN A 754 33.60 -0.18 3.00
C ASN A 754 34.14 -1.41 3.75
N LEU A 755 33.35 -1.94 4.70
CA LEU A 755 33.67 -3.12 5.49
C LEU A 755 33.00 -4.33 4.88
N THR A 756 33.76 -5.43 4.68
CA THR A 756 33.20 -6.67 4.18
C THR A 756 33.56 -7.83 5.11
N ALA A 757 32.52 -8.54 5.57
CA ALA A 757 32.66 -9.86 6.18
C ALA A 757 32.55 -10.91 5.08
N THR A 758 33.45 -11.88 5.04
CA THR A 758 33.38 -12.99 4.10
C THR A 758 33.77 -14.32 4.74
N GLU A 759 33.19 -15.41 4.22
CA GLU A 759 33.40 -16.78 4.72
C GLU A 759 33.20 -16.92 6.24
N PRO A 760 32.16 -16.35 6.86
CA PRO A 760 31.94 -16.49 8.30
C PRO A 760 31.58 -17.94 8.65
N VAL A 761 32.10 -18.41 9.81
CA VAL A 761 31.85 -19.76 10.32
C VAL A 761 30.46 -19.87 10.94
N GLY A 762 29.95 -18.76 11.47
CA GLY A 762 28.61 -18.66 12.08
C GLY A 762 28.04 -17.26 11.94
N ALA A 763 26.77 -17.10 12.25
CA ALA A 763 26.14 -15.78 12.27
C ALA A 763 26.82 -14.85 13.29
N GLY A 764 27.00 -13.59 12.92
CA GLY A 764 27.69 -12.61 13.74
C GLY A 764 27.61 -11.19 13.19
N PHE A 765 28.43 -10.32 13.77
CA PHE A 765 28.56 -8.94 13.33
C PHE A 765 29.99 -8.43 13.39
N MET A 766 30.28 -7.39 12.63
CA MET A 766 31.50 -6.60 12.70
C MET A 766 31.21 -5.18 13.21
N GLN A 767 32.18 -4.64 13.96
CA GLN A 767 32.19 -3.25 14.38
C GLN A 767 33.55 -2.63 14.07
N ALA A 768 33.54 -1.54 13.32
CA ALA A 768 34.72 -0.70 13.14
C ALA A 768 34.71 0.42 14.19
N LEU A 769 35.87 0.67 14.77
CA LEU A 769 36.00 1.57 15.94
C LEU A 769 37.39 2.23 15.94
N PRO A 770 37.54 3.39 16.62
CA PRO A 770 38.85 3.96 16.85
C PRO A 770 39.77 2.97 17.56
N THR A 771 41.02 2.83 17.11
CA THR A 771 41.95 1.92 17.78
C THR A 771 42.14 2.32 19.27
N GLY A 772 42.08 1.33 20.13
CA GLY A 772 42.17 1.55 21.58
C GLY A 772 40.81 1.67 22.28
N THR A 773 39.69 1.67 21.54
CA THR A 773 38.35 1.62 22.16
C THR A 773 37.84 0.17 22.20
N ALA A 774 37.09 -0.16 23.24
CA ALA A 774 36.45 -1.48 23.39
C ALA A 774 35.22 -1.58 22.47
N PRO A 775 34.89 -2.76 21.92
CA PRO A 775 33.66 -2.99 21.20
C PRO A 775 32.42 -2.66 22.04
N GLY A 776 31.44 -2.01 21.38
CA GLY A 776 30.18 -1.62 22.00
C GLY A 776 29.01 -2.53 21.57
N GLN A 777 27.77 -2.02 21.75
CA GLN A 777 26.55 -2.75 21.39
C GLN A 777 26.04 -2.44 19.98
N THR A 778 26.76 -1.63 19.22
CA THR A 778 26.40 -1.28 17.83
C THR A 778 27.14 -2.17 16.85
N SER A 779 26.58 -2.42 15.68
CA SER A 779 27.22 -3.14 14.58
C SER A 779 27.29 -2.28 13.34
N ASN A 780 28.31 -2.51 12.50
CA ASN A 780 28.33 -1.95 11.14
C ASN A 780 27.85 -2.99 10.12
N VAL A 781 28.30 -4.24 10.23
CA VAL A 781 27.95 -5.34 9.32
C VAL A 781 27.36 -6.47 10.15
N ASN A 782 26.20 -7.01 9.75
CA ASN A 782 25.66 -8.27 10.26
C ASN A 782 25.73 -9.31 9.15
N TYR A 783 26.07 -10.54 9.47
CA TYR A 783 26.26 -11.63 8.53
C TYR A 783 25.74 -12.96 9.05
N GLY A 784 25.20 -13.77 8.14
CA GLY A 784 24.87 -15.17 8.37
C GLY A 784 26.04 -16.10 8.10
N THR A 785 25.90 -17.39 8.47
CA THR A 785 26.92 -18.42 8.15
C THR A 785 27.19 -18.51 6.66
N GLY A 786 28.44 -18.37 6.25
CA GLY A 786 28.87 -18.43 4.85
C GLY A 786 28.50 -17.21 4.00
N GLU A 787 27.82 -16.21 4.56
CA GLU A 787 27.36 -15.01 3.85
C GLU A 787 28.52 -14.02 3.65
N THR A 788 28.66 -13.45 2.44
CA THR A 788 29.50 -12.27 2.21
C THR A 788 28.63 -11.02 2.31
N ALA A 789 28.86 -10.19 3.32
CA ALA A 789 28.11 -8.97 3.59
C ALA A 789 29.03 -7.76 3.66
N ALA A 790 28.62 -6.64 3.05
CA ALA A 790 29.37 -5.39 3.05
C ALA A 790 28.49 -4.22 3.52
N THR A 791 29.09 -3.24 4.19
CA THR A 791 28.45 -1.99 4.60
C THR A 791 29.47 -0.87 4.68
N HIS A 792 29.09 0.35 4.28
CA HIS A 792 29.89 1.55 4.51
C HIS A 792 29.88 1.99 5.96
N ALA A 793 30.94 2.66 6.38
CA ALA A 793 31.05 3.30 7.69
C ALA A 793 31.92 4.55 7.65
N ILE A 794 31.63 5.53 8.51
CA ILE A 794 32.53 6.64 8.83
C ILE A 794 33.07 6.34 10.25
N VAL A 795 34.36 6.13 10.36
CA VAL A 795 35.01 5.64 11.57
C VAL A 795 36.03 6.68 12.06
N PRO A 796 35.86 7.28 13.23
CA PRO A 796 36.86 8.18 13.81
C PRO A 796 38.18 7.44 14.03
N LEU A 797 39.31 8.17 13.96
CA LEU A 797 40.63 7.61 14.25
C LEU A 797 40.86 7.47 15.75
N GLY A 798 41.61 6.44 16.15
CA GLY A 798 42.21 6.34 17.47
C GLY A 798 43.32 7.37 17.68
N ALA A 799 43.79 7.48 18.90
CA ALA A 799 44.89 8.41 19.27
C ALA A 799 46.17 8.13 18.50
N ASP A 800 46.33 6.94 17.96
CA ASP A 800 47.47 6.49 17.12
C ASP A 800 47.26 6.71 15.62
N GLY A 801 46.14 7.36 15.22
CA GLY A 801 45.82 7.63 13.84
C GLY A 801 45.30 6.44 13.05
N THR A 802 44.84 5.38 13.70
CA THR A 802 44.34 4.14 13.08
C THR A 802 42.94 3.75 13.54
N ILE A 803 42.33 2.81 12.83
CA ILE A 803 41.05 2.17 13.23
C ILE A 803 41.27 0.68 13.49
N SER A 804 40.32 0.05 14.15
CA SER A 804 40.29 -1.39 14.37
C SER A 804 38.93 -1.97 13.99
N VAL A 805 38.90 -3.24 13.57
CA VAL A 805 37.66 -3.95 13.26
C VAL A 805 37.54 -5.17 14.16
N PHE A 806 36.48 -5.18 14.96
CA PHE A 806 36.07 -6.29 15.80
C PHE A 806 35.13 -7.22 15.01
N THR A 807 35.26 -8.52 15.18
CA THR A 807 34.30 -9.52 14.70
C THR A 807 33.79 -10.39 15.85
N SER A 808 32.47 -10.51 15.95
CA SER A 808 31.81 -11.26 17.05
C SER A 808 31.91 -12.78 16.84
N ASN A 809 32.01 -13.24 15.58
CA ASN A 809 32.23 -14.62 15.19
C ASN A 809 33.33 -14.70 14.14
N SER A 810 33.94 -15.87 13.97
CA SER A 810 35.05 -16.04 13.04
C SER A 810 34.63 -15.74 11.60
N ALA A 811 35.29 -14.76 10.98
CA ALA A 811 35.06 -14.35 9.61
C ALA A 811 36.31 -13.66 9.04
N HIS A 812 36.53 -13.73 7.75
CA HIS A 812 37.51 -12.86 7.12
C HIS A 812 37.03 -11.42 7.03
N ILE A 813 37.93 -10.49 7.24
CA ILE A 813 37.70 -9.04 7.26
C ILE A 813 38.40 -8.44 6.03
N ILE A 814 37.62 -7.64 5.28
CA ILE A 814 38.16 -6.82 4.19
C ILE A 814 37.78 -5.38 4.50
N VAL A 815 38.72 -4.45 4.33
CA VAL A 815 38.51 -3.01 4.46
C VAL A 815 39.02 -2.29 3.21
N ASP A 816 38.13 -1.58 2.57
CA ASP A 816 38.45 -0.71 1.45
C ASP A 816 38.19 0.75 1.87
N VAL A 817 39.21 1.64 1.74
CA VAL A 817 39.06 3.07 2.03
C VAL A 817 38.49 3.78 0.82
N MET A 818 37.46 4.61 1.03
CA MET A 818 36.75 5.41 0.04
C MET A 818 37.10 6.90 0.14
N GLY A 819 37.69 7.32 1.25
CA GLY A 819 38.09 8.70 1.53
C GLY A 819 38.26 8.95 3.03
N TYR A 820 38.39 10.21 3.39
CA TYR A 820 38.55 10.61 4.79
C TYR A 820 37.84 11.93 5.09
N ILE A 821 37.55 12.14 6.36
CA ILE A 821 37.02 13.42 6.88
C ILE A 821 38.18 14.22 7.45
N THR A 822 38.25 15.50 7.11
CA THR A 822 39.32 16.40 7.61
C THR A 822 39.12 16.82 9.06
N ASP A 823 40.23 17.07 9.78
CA ASP A 823 40.21 17.66 11.11
C ASP A 823 40.51 19.17 11.09
N SER A 824 40.63 19.78 12.29
CA SER A 824 40.92 21.23 12.43
C SER A 824 42.31 21.64 12.01
N THR A 825 43.23 20.71 11.80
CA THR A 825 44.63 20.99 11.37
C THR A 825 44.77 21.04 9.86
N SER A 826 43.74 20.62 9.11
CA SER A 826 43.69 20.68 7.65
C SER A 826 43.56 22.14 7.18
N PRO A 827 44.06 22.46 5.98
CA PRO A 827 43.77 23.76 5.36
C PRO A 827 42.27 23.99 5.20
N ALA A 828 41.78 25.18 5.49
CA ALA A 828 40.39 25.54 5.26
C ALA A 828 40.10 25.61 3.76
N ASP A 829 39.01 24.99 3.32
CA ASP A 829 38.56 24.91 1.93
C ASP A 829 37.02 24.81 1.85
N GLY A 830 36.45 25.13 0.71
CA GLY A 830 35.02 24.95 0.39
C GLY A 830 34.69 23.62 -0.32
N VAL A 831 35.72 22.83 -0.64
CA VAL A 831 35.58 21.52 -1.30
C VAL A 831 35.34 20.43 -0.25
N GLY A 832 34.43 19.49 -0.56
CA GLY A 832 34.10 18.35 0.32
C GLY A 832 33.05 18.66 1.37
N LEU A 833 32.32 19.75 1.27
CA LEU A 833 31.14 20.04 2.10
C LEU A 833 29.93 19.31 1.54
N PHE A 834 29.14 18.69 2.41
CA PHE A 834 27.92 17.98 2.02
C PHE A 834 26.78 18.95 1.70
N VAL A 835 26.07 18.68 0.62
CA VAL A 835 24.84 19.38 0.23
C VAL A 835 23.75 18.34 0.12
N PRO A 836 22.78 18.33 1.05
CA PRO A 836 21.65 17.41 0.97
C PRO A 836 20.71 17.81 -0.18
N ILE A 837 20.14 16.79 -0.83
CA ILE A 837 19.08 16.94 -1.83
C ILE A 837 17.94 15.98 -1.49
N PRO A 838 16.70 16.20 -1.99
CA PRO A 838 15.65 15.21 -1.90
C PRO A 838 16.15 13.88 -2.50
N PRO A 839 16.03 12.77 -1.76
CA PRO A 839 16.43 11.46 -2.28
C PRO A 839 15.65 11.13 -3.55
N ASP A 840 16.35 10.73 -4.61
CA ASP A 840 15.75 10.39 -5.89
C ASP A 840 16.56 9.32 -6.63
N ARG A 841 15.89 8.63 -7.57
CA ARG A 841 16.50 7.63 -8.44
C ARG A 841 17.18 8.27 -9.62
N TYR A 842 18.51 8.15 -9.69
CA TYR A 842 19.33 8.72 -10.73
C TYR A 842 19.64 7.72 -11.86
N TYR A 843 19.62 6.43 -11.56
CA TYR A 843 19.84 5.39 -12.54
C TYR A 843 19.09 4.09 -12.18
N ASP A 844 18.45 3.49 -13.16
CA ASP A 844 17.78 2.19 -13.02
C ASP A 844 17.91 1.40 -14.34
N SER A 845 18.76 0.38 -14.35
CA SER A 845 18.99 -0.41 -15.56
C SER A 845 17.84 -1.35 -15.94
N ARG A 846 16.80 -1.44 -15.11
CA ARG A 846 15.57 -2.18 -15.43
C ARG A 846 14.65 -1.40 -16.36
N GLN A 847 14.88 -0.09 -16.50
CA GLN A 847 14.03 0.83 -17.27
C GLN A 847 14.71 1.18 -18.61
N ALA A 848 13.91 1.16 -19.71
CA ALA A 848 14.40 1.63 -21.00
C ALA A 848 14.83 3.12 -20.94
N PRO A 849 15.89 3.53 -21.65
CA PRO A 849 16.65 2.77 -22.66
C PRO A 849 17.75 1.84 -22.10
N HIS A 850 17.87 1.74 -20.78
CA HIS A 850 18.90 0.92 -20.13
C HIS A 850 18.58 -0.57 -20.18
N SER A 851 19.56 -1.40 -19.81
CA SER A 851 19.41 -2.85 -19.74
C SER A 851 20.30 -3.44 -18.65
N MET A 852 20.08 -4.70 -18.31
CA MET A 852 20.92 -5.43 -17.36
C MET A 852 22.41 -5.31 -17.75
N HIS A 853 23.27 -5.01 -16.80
CA HIS A 853 24.72 -5.00 -17.01
C HIS A 853 25.23 -6.42 -17.24
N ALA A 854 25.93 -6.64 -18.33
CA ALA A 854 26.51 -7.94 -18.63
C ALA A 854 27.66 -8.28 -17.66
N GLY A 855 27.85 -9.56 -17.36
CA GLY A 855 28.95 -9.98 -16.50
C GLY A 855 30.31 -9.57 -17.10
N LEU A 856 31.26 -9.20 -16.24
CA LEU A 856 32.61 -8.69 -16.59
C LEU A 856 32.55 -7.39 -17.44
N SER A 857 31.51 -6.56 -17.25
CA SER A 857 31.35 -5.30 -17.97
C SER A 857 31.38 -4.09 -17.04
N THR A 858 31.77 -2.96 -17.63
CA THR A 858 31.73 -1.64 -16.99
C THR A 858 30.77 -0.74 -17.76
N VAL A 859 29.87 -0.09 -17.03
CA VAL A 859 28.95 0.91 -17.58
C VAL A 859 29.24 2.24 -16.89
N THR A 860 29.41 3.30 -17.70
CA THR A 860 29.57 4.67 -17.18
C THR A 860 28.19 5.28 -16.97
N VAL A 861 27.96 5.80 -15.76
CA VAL A 861 26.70 6.44 -15.36
C VAL A 861 26.97 7.92 -15.05
N GLN A 862 26.30 8.81 -15.78
CA GLN A 862 26.33 10.25 -15.51
C GLN A 862 25.41 10.59 -14.34
N LEU A 863 25.90 11.29 -13.32
CA LEU A 863 25.13 11.70 -12.13
C LEU A 863 25.06 13.21 -11.91
N ALA A 864 25.94 13.99 -12.57
CA ALA A 864 25.99 15.45 -12.43
C ALA A 864 25.67 16.16 -13.74
N GLY A 865 25.17 17.40 -13.65
CA GLY A 865 24.71 18.17 -14.80
C GLY A 865 23.23 17.91 -15.11
N ALA A 866 22.63 18.72 -15.99
CA ALA A 866 21.22 18.56 -16.33
C ALA A 866 20.89 17.17 -16.89
N PRO A 867 19.77 16.55 -16.49
CA PRO A 867 18.68 17.10 -15.68
C PRO A 867 18.84 16.97 -14.15
N PHE A 868 19.97 16.48 -13.68
CA PHE A 868 20.19 16.18 -12.27
C PHE A 868 20.48 17.42 -11.41
N ALA A 869 20.14 17.36 -10.13
CA ALA A 869 20.37 18.44 -9.17
C ALA A 869 21.85 18.58 -8.74
N ILE A 870 22.71 17.61 -9.10
CA ILE A 870 24.13 17.62 -8.77
C ILE A 870 24.88 18.47 -9.79
N PRO A 871 25.64 19.50 -9.37
CA PRO A 871 26.43 20.32 -10.30
C PRO A 871 27.61 19.55 -10.89
N VAL A 872 27.97 19.85 -12.12
CA VAL A 872 29.24 19.40 -12.71
C VAL A 872 30.38 19.95 -11.84
N GLY A 873 31.36 19.09 -11.52
CA GLY A 873 32.47 19.43 -10.62
C GLY A 873 32.22 19.06 -9.15
N ALA A 874 31.05 18.46 -8.79
CA ALA A 874 30.89 17.82 -7.48
C ALA A 874 31.99 16.76 -7.28
N SER A 875 32.60 16.74 -6.07
CA SER A 875 33.73 15.83 -5.79
C SER A 875 33.31 14.40 -5.54
N ALA A 876 32.10 14.21 -4.98
CA ALA A 876 31.54 12.90 -4.63
C ALA A 876 30.02 12.96 -4.46
N VAL A 877 29.39 11.80 -4.42
CA VAL A 877 27.97 11.63 -4.12
C VAL A 877 27.77 10.76 -2.90
N SER A 878 26.69 11.02 -2.15
CA SER A 878 26.10 10.11 -1.17
C SER A 878 24.95 9.39 -1.85
N MET A 879 25.02 8.06 -1.94
CA MET A 879 24.06 7.25 -2.69
C MET A 879 23.81 5.90 -2.04
N ASN A 880 22.72 5.26 -2.43
CA ASN A 880 22.48 3.84 -2.23
C ASN A 880 22.63 3.12 -3.57
N LEU A 881 23.36 2.03 -3.57
CA LEU A 881 23.69 1.21 -4.73
C LEU A 881 23.00 -0.14 -4.57
N THR A 882 22.14 -0.53 -5.51
CA THR A 882 21.38 -1.78 -5.42
C THR A 882 21.66 -2.66 -6.64
N SER A 883 22.00 -3.93 -6.40
CA SER A 883 21.98 -5.02 -7.37
C SER A 883 20.62 -5.72 -7.30
N ASP A 884 20.02 -6.01 -8.46
CA ASP A 884 18.72 -6.68 -8.56
C ASP A 884 18.72 -7.71 -9.69
N GLN A 885 18.00 -8.82 -9.49
CA GLN A 885 17.85 -9.91 -10.47
C GLN A 885 19.19 -10.46 -10.98
N ALA A 886 20.19 -10.55 -10.11
CA ALA A 886 21.51 -11.05 -10.46
C ALA A 886 21.46 -12.51 -10.97
N ALA A 887 22.21 -12.81 -12.02
CA ALA A 887 22.30 -14.16 -12.60
C ALA A 887 23.05 -15.17 -11.72
N GLY A 888 23.83 -14.67 -10.75
CA GLY A 888 24.64 -15.49 -9.84
C GLY A 888 25.23 -14.66 -8.72
N ALA A 889 25.97 -15.30 -7.82
CA ALA A 889 26.75 -14.60 -6.81
C ALA A 889 27.87 -13.78 -7.44
N GLY A 890 28.01 -12.52 -7.03
CA GLY A 890 28.96 -11.59 -7.62
C GLY A 890 29.21 -10.36 -6.78
N TYR A 891 29.94 -9.42 -7.36
CA TYR A 891 30.20 -8.11 -6.75
C TYR A 891 30.08 -7.00 -7.79
N LEU A 892 29.78 -5.82 -7.28
CA LEU A 892 29.76 -4.57 -8.01
C LEU A 892 30.82 -3.63 -7.43
N THR A 893 31.54 -2.93 -8.31
CA THR A 893 32.52 -1.89 -7.96
C THR A 893 32.10 -0.57 -8.60
N ALA A 894 31.89 0.46 -7.79
CA ALA A 894 31.65 1.83 -8.22
C ALA A 894 32.91 2.67 -8.00
N TYR A 895 33.34 3.40 -9.04
CA TYR A 895 34.59 4.22 -9.02
C TYR A 895 34.49 5.37 -10.03
N PRO A 896 35.26 6.47 -9.87
CA PRO A 896 35.16 7.62 -10.80
C PRO A 896 35.46 7.20 -12.25
N ALA A 897 34.71 7.78 -13.20
CA ALA A 897 34.81 7.39 -14.62
C ALA A 897 36.17 7.66 -15.25
N ASP A 898 36.93 8.61 -14.71
CA ASP A 898 38.31 8.92 -15.09
C ASP A 898 39.36 8.20 -14.21
N GLY A 899 38.91 7.37 -13.25
CA GLY A 899 39.76 6.59 -12.34
C GLY A 899 40.16 5.24 -12.92
N GLN A 900 41.23 4.65 -12.37
CA GLN A 900 41.60 3.28 -12.67
C GLN A 900 40.68 2.31 -11.92
N PHE A 901 40.43 1.14 -12.50
CA PHE A 901 39.67 0.06 -11.86
C PHE A 901 40.36 -0.39 -10.55
N PRO A 902 39.68 -0.27 -9.40
CA PRO A 902 40.23 -0.57 -8.09
C PRO A 902 40.08 -2.03 -7.72
N LEU A 903 40.96 -2.53 -6.86
CA LEU A 903 40.81 -3.83 -6.20
C LEU A 903 39.87 -3.70 -4.97
N ALA A 904 38.66 -3.26 -5.18
CA ALA A 904 37.67 -3.04 -4.10
C ALA A 904 36.29 -3.41 -4.60
N SER A 905 35.40 -3.86 -3.71
CA SER A 905 33.99 -4.03 -4.01
C SER A 905 33.17 -2.97 -3.27
N SER A 906 32.18 -2.41 -3.94
CA SER A 906 31.20 -1.52 -3.30
C SER A 906 30.01 -2.31 -2.76
N LEU A 907 29.67 -3.44 -3.39
CA LEU A 907 28.52 -4.27 -3.06
C LEU A 907 28.80 -5.73 -3.44
N ASN A 908 28.41 -6.67 -2.58
CA ASN A 908 28.44 -8.11 -2.88
C ASN A 908 26.99 -8.64 -2.92
N TYR A 909 26.65 -9.45 -3.92
CA TYR A 909 25.29 -9.91 -4.15
C TYR A 909 25.22 -11.41 -4.46
N VAL A 910 24.03 -11.97 -4.32
CA VAL A 910 23.70 -13.36 -4.63
C VAL A 910 22.63 -13.43 -5.71
N ALA A 911 22.45 -14.62 -6.31
CA ALA A 911 21.49 -14.81 -7.40
C ALA A 911 20.06 -14.36 -7.00
N ALA A 912 19.38 -13.70 -7.91
CA ALA A 912 17.96 -13.33 -7.87
C ALA A 912 17.50 -12.56 -6.61
N THR A 913 18.43 -12.05 -5.80
CA THR A 913 18.13 -11.36 -4.53
C THR A 913 18.55 -9.90 -4.64
N PRO A 914 17.63 -8.92 -4.38
CA PRO A 914 18.01 -7.52 -4.28
C PRO A 914 18.93 -7.30 -3.08
N VAL A 915 20.10 -6.69 -3.32
CA VAL A 915 21.05 -6.32 -2.27
C VAL A 915 21.43 -4.86 -2.44
N ALA A 916 21.33 -4.09 -1.35
CA ALA A 916 21.73 -2.70 -1.32
C ALA A 916 22.94 -2.48 -0.42
N ASN A 917 23.77 -1.51 -0.78
CA ASN A 917 24.81 -0.92 0.07
C ASN A 917 24.93 0.57 -0.21
N ALA A 918 25.02 1.38 0.83
CA ALA A 918 25.28 2.80 0.68
C ALA A 918 26.72 3.07 0.21
N GLY A 919 26.99 4.28 -0.26
CA GLY A 919 28.33 4.71 -0.67
C GLY A 919 28.51 6.21 -0.65
N LEU A 920 29.66 6.66 -0.14
CA LEU A 920 30.21 7.98 -0.41
C LEU A 920 31.26 7.79 -1.50
N ILE A 921 30.88 8.00 -2.77
CA ILE A 921 31.68 7.61 -3.93
C ILE A 921 32.20 8.85 -4.66
N LYS A 922 33.52 8.86 -4.94
CA LYS A 922 34.18 9.87 -5.75
C LYS A 922 33.58 9.93 -7.16
N LEU A 923 33.33 11.12 -7.67
CA LEU A 923 32.98 11.36 -9.07
C LEU A 923 34.23 11.68 -9.91
N SER A 924 34.16 11.44 -11.20
CA SER A 924 35.08 12.01 -12.17
C SER A 924 34.90 13.53 -12.26
N SER A 925 35.88 14.21 -12.86
CA SER A 925 35.80 15.64 -13.14
C SER A 925 34.57 16.04 -13.99
N GLY A 926 34.08 15.11 -14.81
CA GLY A 926 32.84 15.27 -15.59
C GLY A 926 31.55 14.92 -14.83
N GLY A 927 31.63 14.50 -13.57
CA GLY A 927 30.45 14.14 -12.76
C GLY A 927 29.86 12.78 -13.03
N ALA A 928 30.68 11.83 -13.53
CA ALA A 928 30.26 10.47 -13.81
C ALA A 928 31.01 9.44 -12.94
N LEU A 929 30.44 8.26 -12.79
CA LEU A 929 31.11 7.10 -12.23
C LEU A 929 30.99 5.87 -13.16
N ASN A 930 31.90 4.94 -13.00
CA ASN A 930 31.84 3.62 -13.61
C ASN A 930 31.24 2.62 -12.62
N THR A 931 30.36 1.74 -13.10
CA THR A 931 29.86 0.57 -12.39
C THR A 931 30.36 -0.69 -13.11
N PHE A 932 31.24 -1.41 -12.47
CA PHE A 932 31.70 -2.74 -12.94
C PHE A 932 30.90 -3.82 -12.22
N VAL A 933 30.47 -4.85 -12.95
CA VAL A 933 29.84 -6.05 -12.38
C VAL A 933 30.56 -7.31 -12.89
N ASN A 934 30.90 -8.22 -11.99
CA ASN A 934 31.57 -9.47 -12.42
C ASN A 934 30.59 -10.55 -12.88
N VAL A 935 29.36 -10.54 -12.40
CA VAL A 935 28.25 -11.40 -12.83
C VAL A 935 27.09 -10.49 -13.23
N ALA A 936 26.35 -10.87 -14.27
CA ALA A 936 25.26 -10.05 -14.79
C ALA A 936 24.20 -9.73 -13.74
N THR A 937 23.82 -8.45 -13.65
CA THR A 937 22.82 -7.95 -12.70
C THR A 937 22.23 -6.63 -13.18
N HIS A 938 21.02 -6.29 -12.73
CA HIS A 938 20.58 -4.91 -12.81
C HIS A 938 21.27 -4.06 -11.74
N VAL A 939 21.51 -2.79 -12.09
CA VAL A 939 22.11 -1.78 -11.20
C VAL A 939 21.14 -0.63 -11.03
N ILE A 940 20.94 -0.22 -9.78
CA ILE A 940 20.10 0.91 -9.40
C ILE A 940 20.93 1.87 -8.54
N ILE A 941 20.80 3.17 -8.77
CA ILE A 941 21.50 4.22 -8.02
C ILE A 941 20.47 5.25 -7.55
N ASP A 942 20.32 5.34 -6.24
CA ASP A 942 19.49 6.35 -5.57
C ASP A 942 20.40 7.34 -4.85
N VAL A 943 20.25 8.65 -5.06
CA VAL A 943 21.14 9.69 -4.54
C VAL A 943 20.39 10.56 -3.54
N ASN A 944 21.03 10.91 -2.42
CA ASN A 944 20.48 11.74 -1.34
C ASN A 944 21.31 12.98 -1.01
N GLY A 945 22.42 13.20 -1.69
CA GLY A 945 23.28 14.36 -1.52
C GLY A 945 24.58 14.27 -2.32
N TYR A 946 25.30 15.37 -2.36
CA TYR A 946 26.61 15.43 -3.00
C TYR A 946 27.61 16.24 -2.16
N PHE A 947 28.88 16.10 -2.46
CA PHE A 947 29.96 16.88 -1.85
C PHE A 947 30.49 17.91 -2.83
N THR A 948 30.68 19.14 -2.35
CA THR A 948 31.19 20.24 -3.15
C THR A 948 32.55 19.90 -3.74
N GLY A 949 32.81 20.33 -4.96
CA GLY A 949 34.08 20.21 -5.63
C GLY A 949 34.65 21.59 -6.02
N THR A 950 35.73 21.58 -6.79
CA THR A 950 36.29 22.77 -7.42
C THR A 950 35.31 23.25 -8.51
N LEU A 951 34.76 24.45 -8.36
CA LEU A 951 33.89 25.09 -9.35
C LEU A 951 34.71 25.47 -10.59
#